data_a64f5d77f1737623fa90c413a92804b7
#
_entry.id   a64f5d77f1737623fa90c413a92804b7
#
_cell.length_a   1.000
_cell.length_b   1.000
_cell.length_c   1.000
_cell.angle_alpha   90.00
_cell.angle_beta   90.00
_cell.angle_gamma   90.00
#
_symmetry.space_group_name_H-M   'P 1'
#
loop_
_entity.id
_entity.type
_entity.pdbx_description
1 polymer ?
#
loop_
_entity_poly.entity_id
_entity_poly.type
_entity_poly.pdbx_seq_one_letter_code
_entity_poly.pdbx_strand_id
1 'polypeptide(L)'
;MKFQRKLAAAAVLSALSTLSHAQSATQNADPAIPKVVVTATPFRAAEGDQILTPAKILAGDELRDKVGGSLGETLSQELGVSASGFGPGASRPIIRGLEGSRVKMLENGMAVSDVSGLSNDHAVAAEGAVARQIEILRGPAALLYGSGAIGGLVNVVNERIPTHLEEKPVGQAEVRYGTVDDSRNASGSIDAATGAIGFHIDGNIRRAHDYEIPGPRNLGDESSPRGRLSDSFTRQQTGGGGASLIGGWGHVGASVSLLDSLYGIPSGEGARIDQSQTRYDIDSLVNTPFDGFESFKFKLGYTDYQHTELDADNEPEVKFTNRSLESRWELAHKPLAGWHGTVGMQTENTHFAALSEHEDHITVPATHSTSVAGFVVEERDFGKLRMNAGLRLESVKRRPSGMQKRDFDLTSYSVGGMYPVLPGYSAGVTLSVAQRAPATEELYSEGPHHATETFDIGNPNFKKETSHNIELTVQKTTGLVRWKANLFENKVKDFVFGHVTGVLVEEDGEELRERIFEQADARIRGAEAEIGYNQHGQGLSLRAFADTSRGKLERGDSLPLQPATRVGFDIGYRKGAIRSGMSLVRAMEQDRLASFEETATPAYTQLGANLSYTQKFGNHDLTWFLLAKNLLDEDIRVSTSLLKDVSPLPGRNFVFGVRTRF
;
A
#
# COMPACT_ATOMS: atom_id res chain seq x y z
N MET A 1 28.46 9.30 13.56
CA MET A 1 27.14 9.75 13.09
C MET A 1 26.92 11.26 12.90
N LYS A 2 27.91 12.13 13.02
CA LYS A 2 27.76 13.60 12.79
C LYS A 2 28.11 14.10 11.38
N PHE A 3 28.55 13.25 10.47
CA PHE A 3 29.04 13.66 9.13
C PHE A 3 28.01 13.55 8.00
N GLN A 4 26.97 12.72 8.14
CA GLN A 4 25.91 12.52 7.13
C GLN A 4 24.86 13.65 7.08
N ARG A 5 24.75 14.47 8.14
CA ARG A 5 23.73 15.53 8.24
C ARG A 5 23.93 16.76 7.34
N LYS A 6 25.09 16.90 6.68
CA LYS A 6 25.42 18.09 5.87
C LYS A 6 25.29 17.92 4.36
N LEU A 7 25.20 16.71 3.85
CA LEU A 7 25.14 16.45 2.39
C LEU A 7 23.73 16.59 1.80
N ALA A 8 22.70 16.18 2.52
CA ALA A 8 21.32 16.27 2.02
C ALA A 8 20.79 17.72 1.94
N ALA A 9 21.20 18.59 2.86
CA ALA A 9 20.79 20.00 2.84
C ALA A 9 21.48 20.82 1.75
N ALA A 10 22.69 20.42 1.31
CA ALA A 10 23.43 21.10 0.27
C ALA A 10 22.90 20.83 -1.12
N ALA A 11 22.35 19.63 -1.38
CA ALA A 11 21.80 19.27 -2.67
C ALA A 11 20.48 19.99 -3.01
N VAL A 12 19.65 20.29 -2.00
CA VAL A 12 18.38 21.00 -2.19
C VAL A 12 18.59 22.52 -2.38
N LEU A 13 19.59 23.11 -1.70
CA LEU A 13 19.88 24.54 -1.81
C LEU A 13 20.63 24.94 -3.10
N SER A 14 21.41 24.04 -3.69
CA SER A 14 22.09 24.31 -4.97
C SER A 14 21.20 24.23 -6.19
N ALA A 15 20.05 23.51 -6.13
CA ALA A 15 19.07 23.47 -7.19
C ALA A 15 18.24 24.75 -7.34
N LEU A 16 18.18 25.58 -6.29
CA LEU A 16 17.41 26.84 -6.28
C LEU A 16 18.16 28.06 -6.83
N SER A 17 19.48 27.98 -7.04
CA SER A 17 20.32 29.12 -7.42
C SER A 17 20.55 29.32 -8.93
N THR A 18 20.02 28.46 -9.81
CA THR A 18 20.20 28.56 -11.28
C THR A 18 19.03 29.16 -12.04
N LEU A 19 18.07 29.78 -11.35
CA LEU A 19 16.87 30.38 -11.97
C LEU A 19 17.09 31.84 -12.38
N SER A 20 17.92 32.10 -13.40
CA SER A 20 17.84 33.39 -14.09
C SER A 20 18.21 33.28 -15.57
N HIS A 21 17.28 33.80 -16.39
CA HIS A 21 17.30 34.15 -17.82
C HIS A 21 16.95 33.04 -18.83
N ALA A 22 15.72 33.14 -19.35
CA ALA A 22 15.44 33.30 -20.80
C ALA A 22 13.94 33.43 -21.09
N GLN A 23 13.57 34.48 -21.78
CA GLN A 23 12.23 34.69 -22.40
C GLN A 23 12.23 34.12 -23.82
N SER A 24 11.19 33.38 -24.20
CA SER A 24 10.45 33.56 -25.49
C SER A 24 9.31 32.54 -25.59
N ALA A 25 8.16 33.02 -25.96
CA ALA A 25 6.89 32.29 -26.05
C ALA A 25 6.78 31.48 -27.37
N THR A 26 6.34 30.26 -27.25
CA THR A 26 5.58 29.55 -28.31
C THR A 26 4.48 28.71 -27.62
N GLN A 27 3.26 28.90 -28.08
CA GLN A 27 2.10 28.10 -27.69
C GLN A 27 2.35 26.64 -28.11
N ASN A 28 2.49 25.77 -27.15
CA ASN A 28 2.45 24.32 -27.39
C ASN A 28 1.29 23.69 -26.62
N ALA A 29 0.67 22.73 -27.29
CA ALA A 29 -0.41 21.90 -26.76
C ALA A 29 -0.08 21.38 -25.37
N ASP A 30 -1.11 21.25 -24.50
CA ASP A 30 -1.00 20.59 -23.21
C ASP A 30 -0.19 19.29 -23.38
N PRO A 31 0.88 19.06 -22.60
CA PRO A 31 1.56 17.78 -22.65
C PRO A 31 0.52 16.72 -22.32
N ALA A 32 0.33 15.78 -23.23
CA ALA A 32 -0.57 14.65 -23.03
C ALA A 32 -0.20 14.03 -21.68
N ILE A 33 -1.18 13.93 -20.76
CA ILE A 33 -0.99 13.22 -19.50
C ILE A 33 -0.42 11.86 -19.86
N PRO A 34 0.76 11.46 -19.34
CA PRO A 34 1.34 10.18 -19.67
C PRO A 34 0.29 9.10 -19.43
N LYS A 35 0.10 8.22 -20.39
CA LYS A 35 -0.88 7.15 -20.32
C LYS A 35 -0.51 6.27 -19.13
N VAL A 36 -1.29 6.36 -18.05
CA VAL A 36 -1.04 5.63 -16.81
C VAL A 36 -1.49 4.18 -17.02
N VAL A 37 -0.55 3.27 -16.92
CA VAL A 37 -0.73 1.84 -17.19
C VAL A 37 -0.48 1.05 -15.92
N VAL A 38 -1.29 0.03 -15.66
CA VAL A 38 -1.06 -0.90 -14.55
C VAL A 38 0.19 -1.74 -14.85
N THR A 39 1.21 -1.60 -14.03
CA THR A 39 2.48 -2.35 -14.17
C THR A 39 2.44 -3.69 -13.44
N ALA A 40 1.57 -3.82 -12.44
CA ALA A 40 1.34 -5.06 -11.70
C ALA A 40 0.42 -6.07 -12.43
N THR A 41 0.33 -6.01 -13.76
CA THR A 41 -0.37 -7.01 -14.57
C THR A 41 0.55 -7.50 -15.70
N PRO A 42 0.60 -8.81 -16.00
CA PRO A 42 1.39 -9.33 -17.11
C PRO A 42 0.70 -9.16 -18.45
N PHE A 43 -0.61 -8.84 -18.44
CA PHE A 43 -1.35 -8.57 -19.66
C PHE A 43 -0.85 -7.28 -20.29
N ARG A 44 -0.93 -7.19 -21.63
CA ARG A 44 -0.56 -5.95 -22.34
C ARG A 44 -1.11 -4.76 -21.60
N ALA A 45 -0.27 -3.74 -21.46
CA ALA A 45 -0.58 -2.47 -20.82
C ALA A 45 -2.02 -2.03 -21.10
N ALA A 46 -2.94 -2.59 -20.32
CA ALA A 46 -4.35 -2.26 -20.44
C ALA A 46 -4.57 -0.99 -19.63
N GLU A 47 -5.28 -0.04 -20.21
CA GLU A 47 -5.85 1.04 -19.41
C GLU A 47 -6.68 0.42 -18.29
N GLY A 48 -6.61 0.99 -17.08
CA GLY A 48 -7.26 0.42 -15.89
C GLY A 48 -8.74 0.00 -16.07
N ASP A 49 -9.40 0.58 -17.08
CA ASP A 49 -10.79 0.30 -17.46
C ASP A 49 -10.96 -1.03 -18.27
N GLN A 50 -9.89 -1.64 -18.73
CA GLN A 50 -9.92 -2.87 -19.54
C GLN A 50 -9.50 -4.12 -18.77
N ILE A 51 -9.13 -3.96 -17.51
CA ILE A 51 -8.69 -5.06 -16.63
C ILE A 51 -9.91 -5.67 -15.94
N LEU A 52 -10.01 -7.01 -15.97
CA LEU A 52 -11.07 -7.76 -15.29
C LEU A 52 -11.01 -7.61 -13.76
N THR A 53 -9.81 -7.53 -13.22
CA THR A 53 -9.60 -7.29 -11.77
C THR A 53 -9.84 -5.83 -11.45
N PRO A 54 -10.67 -5.48 -10.45
CA PRO A 54 -10.85 -4.10 -10.05
C PRO A 54 -9.52 -3.45 -9.65
N ALA A 55 -9.06 -2.51 -10.46
CA ALA A 55 -7.83 -1.78 -10.22
C ALA A 55 -8.12 -0.29 -10.03
N LYS A 56 -7.30 0.36 -9.21
CA LYS A 56 -7.21 1.82 -9.09
C LYS A 56 -5.75 2.21 -9.19
N ILE A 57 -5.47 3.24 -9.98
CA ILE A 57 -4.14 3.83 -10.07
C ILE A 57 -4.24 5.27 -9.57
N LEU A 58 -3.41 5.60 -8.60
CA LEU A 58 -3.19 6.97 -8.15
C LEU A 58 -1.88 7.47 -8.77
N ALA A 59 -1.93 8.57 -9.49
CA ALA A 59 -0.76 9.18 -10.13
C ALA A 59 -0.88 10.70 -10.21
N GLY A 60 0.21 11.37 -10.53
CA GLY A 60 0.24 12.81 -10.75
C GLY A 60 -0.30 13.61 -9.57
N ASP A 61 -1.13 14.63 -9.86
CA ASP A 61 -1.66 15.50 -8.81
C ASP A 61 -2.63 14.79 -7.87
N GLU A 62 -3.40 13.78 -8.36
CA GLU A 62 -4.30 13.01 -7.50
C GLU A 62 -3.52 12.28 -6.40
N LEU A 63 -2.40 11.65 -6.73
CA LEU A 63 -1.53 11.03 -5.76
C LEU A 63 -0.93 12.07 -4.80
N ARG A 64 -0.36 13.14 -5.35
CA ARG A 64 0.32 14.18 -4.54
C ARG A 64 -0.59 14.81 -3.50
N ASP A 65 -1.85 15.06 -3.82
CA ASP A 65 -2.82 15.65 -2.88
C ASP A 65 -3.24 14.68 -1.76
N LYS A 66 -3.14 13.36 -2.01
CA LYS A 66 -3.51 12.30 -1.05
C LYS A 66 -2.36 11.81 -0.18
N VAL A 67 -1.10 12.04 -0.58
CA VAL A 67 0.07 11.56 0.18
C VAL A 67 -0.02 12.03 1.63
N GLY A 68 -0.09 11.04 2.53
CA GLY A 68 -0.15 11.20 3.99
C GLY A 68 1.14 10.76 4.70
N GLY A 69 1.05 10.49 6.00
CA GLY A 69 2.13 9.99 6.85
C GLY A 69 2.53 8.56 6.51
N SER A 70 1.58 7.76 6.06
CA SER A 70 1.73 6.35 5.75
C SER A 70 0.98 5.97 4.47
N LEU A 71 1.22 4.76 3.94
CA LEU A 71 0.45 4.23 2.82
C LEU A 71 -1.02 3.98 3.19
N GLY A 72 -1.30 3.58 4.42
CA GLY A 72 -2.67 3.42 4.91
C GLY A 72 -3.43 4.74 4.85
N GLU A 73 -2.88 5.83 5.38
CA GLU A 73 -3.49 7.16 5.29
C GLU A 73 -3.68 7.59 3.84
N THR A 74 -2.64 7.44 3.01
CA THR A 74 -2.66 7.84 1.58
C THR A 74 -3.81 7.18 0.81
N LEU A 75 -4.12 5.92 1.11
CA LEU A 75 -5.07 5.09 0.37
C LEU A 75 -6.44 4.92 1.03
N SER A 76 -6.60 5.37 2.29
CA SER A 76 -7.78 5.11 3.12
C SER A 76 -9.11 5.60 2.51
N GLN A 77 -9.07 6.60 1.64
CA GLN A 77 -10.27 7.14 0.98
C GLN A 77 -10.55 6.50 -0.40
N GLU A 78 -9.75 5.51 -0.79
CA GLU A 78 -10.02 4.77 -2.03
C GLU A 78 -11.13 3.73 -1.83
N LEU A 79 -11.86 3.47 -2.90
CA LEU A 79 -12.98 2.53 -2.92
C LEU A 79 -12.52 1.15 -2.48
N GLY A 80 -13.16 0.57 -1.46
CA GLY A 80 -12.85 -0.75 -0.90
C GLY A 80 -11.52 -0.82 -0.13
N VAL A 81 -10.90 0.33 0.21
CA VAL A 81 -9.68 0.40 1.00
C VAL A 81 -9.90 1.15 2.30
N SER A 82 -9.45 0.59 3.40
CA SER A 82 -9.41 1.20 4.73
C SER A 82 -7.96 1.27 5.22
N ALA A 83 -7.74 1.85 6.38
CA ALA A 83 -6.42 1.92 7.02
C ALA A 83 -6.44 1.19 8.35
N SER A 84 -5.32 0.60 8.79
CA SER A 84 -5.21 -0.02 10.11
C SER A 84 -5.22 1.01 11.26
N GLY A 85 -4.89 2.27 10.97
CA GLY A 85 -5.03 3.37 11.92
C GLY A 85 -4.20 3.23 13.19
N PHE A 86 -3.01 2.67 13.13
CA PHE A 86 -2.13 2.46 14.27
C PHE A 86 -1.17 3.65 14.49
N GLY A 87 -1.70 4.86 14.45
CA GLY A 87 -0.91 6.10 14.45
C GLY A 87 -0.47 6.54 13.06
N PRO A 88 0.14 7.74 12.93
CA PRO A 88 0.54 8.30 11.64
C PRO A 88 1.74 7.58 11.01
N GLY A 89 2.61 6.96 11.81
CA GLY A 89 3.76 6.19 11.33
C GLY A 89 3.37 4.81 10.81
N ALA A 90 2.51 4.11 11.52
CA ALA A 90 2.20 2.70 11.34
C ALA A 90 0.76 2.47 10.87
N SER A 91 0.37 2.99 9.73
CA SER A 91 -0.93 2.69 9.15
C SER A 91 -0.76 2.05 7.78
N ARG A 92 -1.35 0.86 7.60
CA ARG A 92 -1.25 0.09 6.37
C ARG A 92 -2.61 -0.07 5.71
N PRO A 93 -2.65 -0.27 4.37
CA PRO A 93 -3.88 -0.48 3.65
C PRO A 93 -4.54 -1.81 4.02
N ILE A 94 -5.85 -1.77 4.24
CA ILE A 94 -6.74 -2.92 4.41
C ILE A 94 -7.65 -2.95 3.18
N ILE A 95 -7.73 -4.08 2.47
CA ILE A 95 -8.52 -4.22 1.27
C ILE A 95 -9.73 -5.13 1.55
N ARG A 96 -10.95 -4.58 1.40
CA ARG A 96 -12.22 -5.33 1.61
C ARG A 96 -12.32 -6.02 2.96
N GLY A 97 -11.71 -5.43 4.01
CA GLY A 97 -11.65 -6.00 5.35
C GLY A 97 -10.63 -7.13 5.54
N LEU A 98 -9.75 -7.34 4.56
CA LEU A 98 -8.62 -8.25 4.66
C LEU A 98 -7.33 -7.45 4.88
N GLU A 99 -6.54 -7.86 5.85
CA GLU A 99 -5.33 -7.21 6.32
C GLU A 99 -4.14 -8.18 6.43
N GLY A 100 -3.05 -7.68 6.93
CA GLY A 100 -1.89 -8.47 7.27
C GLY A 100 -1.26 -9.10 6.06
N SER A 101 -0.80 -10.28 6.26
CA SER A 101 -0.20 -11.13 5.25
C SER A 101 -1.17 -11.54 4.11
N ARG A 102 -2.42 -11.00 4.09
CA ARG A 102 -3.40 -11.19 3.00
C ARG A 102 -3.43 -10.05 1.98
N VAL A 103 -2.77 -8.94 2.28
CA VAL A 103 -2.60 -7.82 1.34
C VAL A 103 -1.11 -7.65 1.04
N LYS A 104 -0.70 -7.98 -0.18
CA LYS A 104 0.72 -7.94 -0.58
C LYS A 104 1.14 -6.50 -0.84
N MET A 105 2.19 -6.04 -0.14
CA MET A 105 2.83 -4.75 -0.41
C MET A 105 3.99 -4.98 -1.38
N LEU A 106 4.00 -4.21 -2.47
CA LEU A 106 5.02 -4.29 -3.52
C LEU A 106 5.65 -2.93 -3.76
N GLU A 107 6.92 -2.95 -4.15
CA GLU A 107 7.64 -1.83 -4.75
C GLU A 107 8.16 -2.27 -6.12
N ASN A 108 7.76 -1.57 -7.18
CA ASN A 108 8.09 -1.90 -8.58
C ASN A 108 7.80 -3.38 -8.96
N GLY A 109 6.75 -3.96 -8.37
CA GLY A 109 6.33 -5.35 -8.63
C GLY A 109 7.13 -6.43 -7.90
N MET A 110 7.96 -6.07 -6.91
CA MET A 110 8.67 -6.98 -5.99
C MET A 110 8.17 -6.74 -4.57
N ALA A 111 8.21 -7.76 -3.70
CA ALA A 111 7.78 -7.60 -2.31
C ALA A 111 8.60 -6.53 -1.58
N VAL A 112 7.95 -5.72 -0.75
CA VAL A 112 8.65 -4.74 0.12
C VAL A 112 9.54 -5.46 1.12
N SER A 113 9.13 -6.66 1.56
CA SER A 113 9.90 -7.55 2.45
C SER A 113 10.24 -6.93 3.80
N ASP A 114 9.35 -6.07 4.28
CA ASP A 114 9.31 -5.60 5.67
C ASP A 114 8.57 -6.60 6.58
N VAL A 115 8.26 -6.21 7.79
CA VAL A 115 7.47 -6.99 8.75
C VAL A 115 6.09 -6.39 9.01
N SER A 116 5.66 -5.42 8.21
CA SER A 116 4.34 -4.77 8.37
C SER A 116 3.15 -5.72 8.19
N GLY A 117 3.38 -6.90 7.60
CA GLY A 117 2.39 -7.96 7.48
C GLY A 117 2.08 -8.68 8.79
N LEU A 118 2.93 -8.56 9.80
CA LEU A 118 2.87 -9.31 11.04
C LEU A 118 1.93 -8.65 12.05
N SER A 119 2.09 -7.36 12.26
CA SER A 119 1.31 -6.59 13.21
C SER A 119 0.97 -5.20 12.68
N ASN A 120 -0.04 -4.56 13.28
CA ASN A 120 -0.57 -3.28 12.82
C ASN A 120 0.30 -2.08 13.23
N ASP A 121 1.15 -2.22 14.23
CA ASP A 121 2.11 -1.23 14.72
C ASP A 121 3.35 -1.08 13.81
N HIS A 122 3.61 -2.07 12.95
CA HIS A 122 4.75 -2.03 12.04
C HIS A 122 4.45 -1.28 10.75
N ALA A 123 5.22 -0.21 10.49
CA ALA A 123 5.08 0.60 9.28
C ALA A 123 5.48 -0.16 8.01
N VAL A 124 4.77 0.11 6.92
CA VAL A 124 5.19 -0.35 5.59
C VAL A 124 6.43 0.43 5.16
N ALA A 125 7.50 -0.29 4.82
CA ALA A 125 8.78 0.30 4.41
C ALA A 125 8.79 0.73 2.94
N ALA A 126 7.74 1.44 2.50
CA ALA A 126 7.62 1.99 1.14
C ALA A 126 7.10 3.42 1.19
N GLU A 127 7.74 4.33 0.42
CA GLU A 127 7.46 5.77 0.47
C GLU A 127 6.57 6.23 -0.69
N GLY A 128 5.41 6.83 -0.34
CA GLY A 128 4.48 7.39 -1.33
C GLY A 128 4.89 8.76 -1.88
N ALA A 129 5.69 9.54 -1.15
CA ALA A 129 6.02 10.93 -1.53
C ALA A 129 6.93 11.01 -2.77
N VAL A 130 7.72 9.99 -3.05
CA VAL A 130 8.58 9.89 -4.25
C VAL A 130 8.00 8.96 -5.32
N ALA A 131 6.85 8.31 -5.04
CA ALA A 131 6.21 7.42 -6.00
C ALA A 131 5.71 8.19 -7.24
N ARG A 132 5.84 7.62 -8.42
CA ARG A 132 5.20 8.09 -9.64
C ARG A 132 3.73 7.71 -9.69
N GLN A 133 3.44 6.49 -9.25
CA GLN A 133 2.08 5.98 -9.11
C GLN A 133 1.99 4.95 -8.00
N ILE A 134 0.78 4.78 -7.46
CA ILE A 134 0.43 3.67 -6.57
C ILE A 134 -0.73 2.92 -7.21
N GLU A 135 -0.57 1.62 -7.35
CA GLU A 135 -1.54 0.72 -7.94
C GLU A 135 -2.20 -0.11 -6.84
N ILE A 136 -3.51 -0.16 -6.84
CA ILE A 136 -4.31 -0.99 -5.93
C ILE A 136 -5.07 -2.00 -6.78
N LEU A 137 -4.77 -3.29 -6.61
CA LEU A 137 -5.53 -4.36 -7.21
C LEU A 137 -6.33 -5.06 -6.11
N ARG A 138 -7.65 -5.09 -6.27
CA ARG A 138 -8.58 -5.70 -5.33
C ARG A 138 -8.99 -7.09 -5.79
N GLY A 139 -9.26 -7.96 -4.81
CA GLY A 139 -9.57 -9.36 -5.09
C GLY A 139 -8.31 -10.20 -5.34
N PRO A 140 -8.44 -11.45 -5.76
CA PRO A 140 -7.34 -12.40 -5.80
C PRO A 140 -6.35 -12.13 -6.95
N ALA A 141 -5.57 -11.07 -6.82
CA ALA A 141 -4.36 -10.83 -7.61
C ALA A 141 -3.23 -11.83 -7.28
N ALA A 142 -3.51 -12.77 -6.36
CA ALA A 142 -2.58 -13.75 -5.83
C ALA A 142 -1.88 -14.59 -6.90
N LEU A 143 -2.54 -14.85 -8.01
CA LEU A 143 -1.96 -15.66 -9.09
C LEU A 143 -0.61 -15.15 -9.56
N LEU A 144 -0.44 -13.84 -9.61
CA LEU A 144 0.79 -13.23 -10.09
C LEU A 144 1.84 -13.10 -9.00
N TYR A 145 1.41 -12.78 -7.78
CA TYR A 145 2.30 -12.34 -6.70
C TYR A 145 2.33 -13.29 -5.50
N GLY A 146 1.66 -14.44 -5.62
CA GLY A 146 1.78 -15.56 -4.71
C GLY A 146 1.00 -15.47 -3.41
N SER A 147 1.41 -16.30 -2.49
CA SER A 147 0.90 -16.35 -1.12
C SER A 147 0.92 -14.95 -0.51
N GLY A 148 -0.21 -14.52 0.06
CA GLY A 148 -0.33 -13.19 0.67
C GLY A 148 -1.05 -12.14 -0.18
N ALA A 149 -1.53 -12.44 -1.39
CA ALA A 149 -2.35 -11.52 -2.17
C ALA A 149 -3.82 -11.95 -2.30
N ILE A 150 -4.35 -12.69 -1.33
CA ILE A 150 -5.76 -13.18 -1.30
C ILE A 150 -6.75 -12.01 -1.27
N GLY A 151 -6.45 -10.96 -0.51
CA GLY A 151 -7.25 -9.74 -0.40
C GLY A 151 -7.01 -8.77 -1.55
N GLY A 152 -5.81 -8.78 -2.09
CA GLY A 152 -5.35 -7.87 -3.12
C GLY A 152 -3.88 -7.48 -2.93
N LEU A 153 -3.46 -6.46 -3.65
CA LEU A 153 -2.12 -5.91 -3.52
C LEU A 153 -2.09 -4.39 -3.68
N VAL A 154 -1.05 -3.79 -3.12
CA VAL A 154 -0.67 -2.38 -3.36
C VAL A 154 0.74 -2.38 -3.93
N ASN A 155 0.94 -1.75 -5.08
CA ASN A 155 2.24 -1.62 -5.72
C ASN A 155 2.65 -0.15 -5.81
N VAL A 156 3.73 0.20 -5.13
CA VAL A 156 4.34 1.54 -5.20
C VAL A 156 5.36 1.53 -6.35
N VAL A 157 5.14 2.37 -7.34
CA VAL A 157 6.02 2.49 -8.51
C VAL A 157 6.80 3.78 -8.41
N ASN A 158 8.10 3.70 -8.25
CA ASN A 158 9.00 4.86 -8.14
C ASN A 158 9.94 5.05 -9.33
N GLU A 159 10.08 4.02 -10.19
CA GLU A 159 10.93 4.03 -11.39
C GLU A 159 12.41 4.34 -11.10
N ARG A 160 12.95 3.93 -9.95
CA ARG A 160 14.37 4.12 -9.61
C ARG A 160 15.32 3.47 -10.62
N ILE A 161 14.86 2.45 -11.33
CA ILE A 161 15.57 1.87 -12.47
C ILE A 161 14.91 2.41 -13.74
N PRO A 162 15.52 3.39 -14.44
CA PRO A 162 14.94 3.98 -15.64
C PRO A 162 14.70 2.95 -16.74
N THR A 163 13.55 3.03 -17.40
CA THR A 163 13.18 2.15 -18.52
C THR A 163 13.21 2.86 -19.88
N HIS A 164 13.43 4.18 -19.89
CA HIS A 164 13.53 5.04 -21.05
C HIS A 164 14.60 6.13 -20.84
N LEU A 165 15.07 6.71 -21.90
CA LEU A 165 16.08 7.77 -21.88
C LEU A 165 15.39 9.13 -21.98
N GLU A 166 15.64 9.99 -21.01
CA GLU A 166 15.18 11.38 -21.05
C GLU A 166 16.06 12.21 -21.98
N GLU A 167 15.46 12.97 -22.91
CA GLU A 167 16.23 13.86 -23.80
C GLU A 167 16.91 15.00 -23.04
N LYS A 168 16.33 15.41 -21.92
CA LYS A 168 16.87 16.45 -21.01
C LYS A 168 16.59 16.00 -19.58
N PRO A 169 17.37 16.46 -18.60
CA PRO A 169 17.04 16.22 -17.21
C PRO A 169 15.64 16.72 -16.89
N VAL A 170 14.82 15.84 -16.30
CA VAL A 170 13.47 16.14 -15.80
C VAL A 170 13.42 15.86 -14.30
N GLY A 171 12.65 16.62 -13.58
CA GLY A 171 12.57 16.41 -12.14
C GLY A 171 11.37 17.07 -11.52
N GLN A 172 11.20 16.77 -10.25
CA GLN A 172 10.20 17.40 -9.40
C GLN A 172 10.76 17.62 -8.00
N ALA A 173 10.29 18.68 -7.37
CA ALA A 173 10.55 18.93 -5.95
C ALA A 173 9.29 19.47 -5.29
N GLU A 174 9.09 19.12 -4.03
CA GLU A 174 7.95 19.57 -3.25
C GLU A 174 8.37 19.85 -1.82
N VAL A 175 7.84 20.95 -1.26
CA VAL A 175 7.91 21.24 0.17
C VAL A 175 6.49 21.51 0.68
N ARG A 176 6.16 20.96 1.87
CA ARG A 176 4.87 21.18 2.51
C ARG A 176 4.99 21.35 4.02
N TYR A 177 4.02 22.05 4.60
CA TYR A 177 3.85 22.25 6.02
C TYR A 177 2.41 21.95 6.42
N GLY A 178 2.21 21.15 7.47
CA GLY A 178 0.90 20.82 8.05
C GLY A 178 0.75 21.46 9.43
N THR A 179 -0.46 21.94 9.74
CA THR A 179 -0.71 22.70 10.97
C THR A 179 -1.03 21.84 12.18
N VAL A 180 -1.66 20.66 11.99
CA VAL A 180 -2.16 19.82 13.09
C VAL A 180 -1.05 19.17 13.91
N ASP A 181 0.10 18.93 13.29
CA ASP A 181 1.26 18.22 13.83
C ASP A 181 2.58 18.98 13.60
N ASP A 182 2.51 20.24 13.18
CA ASP A 182 3.66 21.04 12.76
C ASP A 182 4.57 20.30 11.76
N SER A 183 3.97 19.44 10.91
CA SER A 183 4.72 18.61 10.01
C SER A 183 5.41 19.40 8.92
N ARG A 184 6.63 18.97 8.60
CA ARG A 184 7.46 19.50 7.51
C ARG A 184 7.91 18.35 6.66
N ASN A 185 7.63 18.46 5.37
CA ASN A 185 8.05 17.45 4.39
C ASN A 185 8.76 18.14 3.21
N ALA A 186 9.86 17.54 2.77
CA ALA A 186 10.55 17.92 1.55
C ALA A 186 10.87 16.66 0.77
N SER A 187 10.45 16.60 -0.50
CA SER A 187 10.71 15.48 -1.39
C SER A 187 11.16 15.96 -2.76
N GLY A 188 11.88 15.11 -3.48
CA GLY A 188 12.28 15.42 -4.85
C GLY A 188 12.81 14.20 -5.58
N SER A 189 12.78 14.28 -6.92
CA SER A 189 13.40 13.30 -7.80
C SER A 189 13.92 13.99 -9.07
N ILE A 190 14.93 13.39 -9.66
CA ILE A 190 15.51 13.81 -10.95
C ILE A 190 15.84 12.58 -11.79
N ASP A 191 15.49 12.65 -13.06
CA ASP A 191 15.83 11.69 -14.10
C ASP A 191 16.70 12.37 -15.14
N ALA A 192 17.72 11.68 -15.60
CA ALA A 192 18.66 12.16 -16.61
C ALA A 192 19.20 11.01 -17.44
N ALA A 193 19.75 11.31 -18.63
CA ALA A 193 20.40 10.29 -19.44
C ALA A 193 21.67 10.83 -20.12
N THR A 194 22.60 9.92 -20.39
CA THR A 194 23.77 10.19 -21.23
C THR A 194 24.08 8.98 -22.11
N GLY A 195 24.08 9.18 -23.44
CA GLY A 195 24.18 8.08 -24.38
C GLY A 195 23.05 7.07 -24.19
N ALA A 196 23.39 5.82 -23.90
CA ALA A 196 22.43 4.73 -23.66
C ALA A 196 22.13 4.50 -22.16
N ILE A 197 22.63 5.36 -21.26
CA ILE A 197 22.49 5.16 -19.82
C ILE A 197 21.53 6.19 -19.27
N GLY A 198 20.45 5.71 -18.63
CA GLY A 198 19.51 6.49 -17.82
C GLY A 198 19.90 6.45 -16.36
N PHE A 199 19.63 7.53 -15.64
CA PHE A 199 19.88 7.69 -14.20
C PHE A 199 18.64 8.23 -13.50
N HIS A 200 18.42 7.79 -12.28
CA HIS A 200 17.40 8.30 -11.37
C HIS A 200 17.98 8.54 -9.98
N ILE A 201 17.55 9.62 -9.33
CA ILE A 201 17.82 9.90 -7.92
C ILE A 201 16.55 10.46 -7.30
N ASP A 202 16.19 9.99 -6.11
CA ASP A 202 15.05 10.49 -5.33
C ASP A 202 15.39 10.61 -3.84
N GLY A 203 14.58 11.39 -3.12
CA GLY A 203 14.66 11.48 -1.67
C GLY A 203 13.46 12.18 -1.05
N ASN A 204 13.20 11.85 0.22
CA ASN A 204 12.16 12.43 1.04
C ASN A 204 12.65 12.59 2.48
N ILE A 205 12.31 13.71 3.12
CA ILE A 205 12.52 13.97 4.53
C ILE A 205 11.21 14.49 5.13
N ARG A 206 10.72 13.80 6.16
CA ARG A 206 9.52 14.17 6.91
C ARG A 206 9.84 14.28 8.39
N ARG A 207 9.24 15.29 9.04
CA ARG A 207 9.20 15.43 10.50
C ARG A 207 7.83 15.94 10.90
N ALA A 208 7.16 15.25 11.82
CA ALA A 208 5.91 15.66 12.43
C ALA A 208 6.02 15.48 13.94
N HIS A 209 5.40 16.38 14.69
CA HIS A 209 5.23 16.25 16.13
C HIS A 209 3.91 15.52 16.41
N ASP A 210 3.60 15.34 17.68
CA ASP A 210 2.30 14.85 18.12
C ASP A 210 1.19 15.75 17.57
N TYR A 211 0.14 15.14 17.01
CA TYR A 211 -0.95 15.88 16.39
C TYR A 211 -2.05 16.27 17.36
N GLU A 212 -2.76 17.35 17.04
CA GLU A 212 -3.93 17.80 17.77
C GLU A 212 -5.15 16.95 17.46
N ILE A 213 -5.92 16.59 18.52
CA ILE A 213 -7.15 15.83 18.45
C ILE A 213 -8.35 16.72 18.80
N PRO A 214 -9.54 16.50 18.15
CA PRO A 214 -10.69 17.38 18.33
C PRO A 214 -11.45 17.15 19.65
N GLY A 215 -11.27 15.99 20.27
CA GLY A 215 -12.01 15.56 21.45
C GLY A 215 -11.13 14.95 22.54
N PRO A 216 -11.74 14.20 23.48
CA PRO A 216 -11.00 13.40 24.45
C PRO A 216 -10.25 12.24 23.76
N ARG A 217 -9.12 11.86 24.33
CA ARG A 217 -8.33 10.74 23.84
C ARG A 217 -9.13 9.43 23.82
N ASN A 218 -9.70 9.06 24.96
CA ASN A 218 -10.43 7.81 25.13
C ASN A 218 -11.90 7.97 24.73
N LEU A 219 -12.38 7.06 23.91
CA LEU A 219 -13.77 7.06 23.46
C LEU A 219 -14.71 6.88 24.65
N GLY A 220 -15.67 7.83 24.81
CA GLY A 220 -16.66 7.79 25.89
C GLY A 220 -16.16 8.27 27.27
N ASP A 221 -14.90 8.65 27.41
CA ASP A 221 -14.34 9.21 28.64
C ASP A 221 -13.99 10.70 28.47
N GLU A 222 -14.94 11.56 28.87
CA GLU A 222 -14.78 13.02 28.82
C GLU A 222 -13.67 13.55 29.73
N SER A 223 -13.18 12.74 30.69
CA SER A 223 -12.11 13.10 31.62
C SER A 223 -10.71 12.82 31.05
N SER A 224 -10.61 12.03 29.99
CA SER A 224 -9.34 11.67 29.36
C SER A 224 -8.65 12.87 28.71
N PRO A 225 -7.31 12.84 28.53
CA PRO A 225 -6.55 13.93 27.96
C PRO A 225 -7.09 14.45 26.63
N ARG A 226 -6.94 15.77 26.42
CA ARG A 226 -7.33 16.49 25.20
C ARG A 226 -6.12 17.27 24.67
N GLY A 227 -6.24 17.78 23.46
CA GLY A 227 -5.21 18.58 22.83
C GLY A 227 -4.31 17.74 21.94
N ARG A 228 -3.06 17.51 22.31
CA ARG A 228 -2.15 16.68 21.49
C ARG A 228 -2.18 15.23 21.95
N LEU A 229 -2.23 14.32 20.98
CA LEU A 229 -2.16 12.87 21.22
C LEU A 229 -0.70 12.47 21.38
N SER A 230 -0.30 12.07 22.60
CA SER A 230 1.07 11.64 22.91
C SER A 230 1.48 10.46 22.00
N ASP A 231 2.77 10.42 21.66
CA ASP A 231 3.40 9.36 20.89
C ASP A 231 2.79 9.18 19.49
N SER A 232 2.29 10.27 18.90
CA SER A 232 1.82 10.30 17.51
C SER A 232 2.79 10.99 16.54
N PHE A 233 4.01 11.25 16.95
CA PHE A 233 5.05 11.87 16.14
C PHE A 233 5.62 10.92 15.07
N THR A 234 6.20 11.50 14.00
CA THR A 234 6.96 10.74 12.99
C THR A 234 8.20 11.48 12.52
N ARG A 235 9.28 10.75 12.29
CA ARG A 235 10.51 11.25 11.66
C ARG A 235 10.96 10.21 10.65
N GLN A 236 11.00 10.58 9.38
CA GLN A 236 11.34 9.64 8.30
C GLN A 236 12.30 10.30 7.30
N GLN A 237 13.25 9.52 6.83
CA GLN A 237 14.16 9.89 5.75
C GLN A 237 14.25 8.72 4.79
N THR A 238 14.08 9.01 3.49
CA THR A 238 14.28 8.02 2.44
C THR A 238 15.15 8.62 1.35
N GLY A 239 15.90 7.77 0.70
CA GLY A 239 16.68 8.17 -0.46
C GLY A 239 16.98 6.96 -1.33
N GLY A 240 17.09 7.19 -2.62
CA GLY A 240 17.41 6.13 -3.54
C GLY A 240 17.97 6.64 -4.84
N GLY A 241 18.59 5.74 -5.59
CA GLY A 241 19.07 6.04 -6.92
C GLY A 241 19.34 4.77 -7.70
N GLY A 242 19.29 4.90 -9.01
CA GLY A 242 19.55 3.79 -9.92
C GLY A 242 20.03 4.25 -11.27
N ALA A 243 20.50 3.29 -12.03
CA ALA A 243 20.94 3.48 -13.40
C ALA A 243 20.59 2.27 -14.25
N SER A 244 20.37 2.48 -15.54
CA SER A 244 20.13 1.40 -16.48
C SER A 244 20.72 1.68 -17.86
N LEU A 245 21.15 0.60 -18.50
CA LEU A 245 21.52 0.58 -19.92
C LEU A 245 20.24 0.29 -20.72
N ILE A 246 19.92 1.17 -21.66
CA ILE A 246 18.66 1.16 -22.41
C ILE A 246 18.96 1.19 -23.91
N GLY A 247 18.22 0.38 -24.67
CA GLY A 247 18.34 0.33 -26.12
C GLY A 247 17.11 -0.28 -26.78
N GLY A 248 17.13 -0.45 -28.10
CA GLY A 248 16.04 -1.10 -28.83
C GLY A 248 15.77 -2.57 -28.41
N TRP A 249 16.77 -3.21 -27.80
CA TRP A 249 16.68 -4.57 -27.27
C TRP A 249 15.94 -4.65 -25.93
N GLY A 250 15.73 -3.51 -25.24
CA GLY A 250 15.16 -3.43 -23.91
C GLY A 250 16.03 -2.64 -22.94
N HIS A 251 16.08 -3.06 -21.67
CA HIS A 251 16.91 -2.45 -20.63
C HIS A 251 17.45 -3.47 -19.64
N VAL A 252 18.52 -3.09 -18.96
CA VAL A 252 18.99 -3.73 -17.72
C VAL A 252 19.51 -2.64 -16.79
N GLY A 253 19.09 -2.67 -15.54
CA GLY A 253 19.51 -1.66 -14.58
C GLY A 253 19.50 -2.17 -13.15
N ALA A 254 20.05 -1.35 -12.26
CA ALA A 254 20.10 -1.60 -10.83
C ALA A 254 19.81 -0.32 -10.04
N SER A 255 19.30 -0.50 -8.82
CA SER A 255 19.06 0.59 -7.88
C SER A 255 19.40 0.20 -6.46
N VAL A 256 19.61 1.22 -5.63
CA VAL A 256 19.72 1.11 -4.17
C VAL A 256 18.77 2.12 -3.54
N SER A 257 18.11 1.72 -2.44
CA SER A 257 17.31 2.62 -1.63
C SER A 257 17.51 2.38 -0.14
N LEU A 258 17.36 3.46 0.62
CA LEU A 258 17.52 3.53 2.07
C LEU A 258 16.27 4.16 2.67
N LEU A 259 15.83 3.62 3.80
CA LEU A 259 14.74 4.17 4.61
C LEU A 259 15.18 4.11 6.07
N ASP A 260 15.05 5.24 6.77
CA ASP A 260 15.17 5.35 8.22
C ASP A 260 13.92 6.05 8.75
N SER A 261 13.28 5.49 9.77
CA SER A 261 12.06 6.02 10.37
C SER A 261 12.04 5.80 11.88
N LEU A 262 11.68 6.83 12.63
CA LEU A 262 11.36 6.76 14.05
C LEU A 262 9.96 7.32 14.24
N TYR A 263 9.06 6.54 14.84
CA TYR A 263 7.70 6.95 15.10
C TYR A 263 7.18 6.41 16.43
N GLY A 264 6.23 7.14 17.00
CA GLY A 264 5.56 6.72 18.23
C GLY A 264 4.29 5.94 17.96
N ILE A 265 3.90 5.11 18.92
CA ILE A 265 2.66 4.35 18.94
C ILE A 265 1.73 4.97 20.00
N PRO A 266 0.60 5.56 19.59
CA PRO A 266 -0.27 6.29 20.50
C PRO A 266 -1.20 5.35 21.31
N SER A 267 -0.68 4.24 21.82
CA SER A 267 -1.37 3.32 22.73
C SER A 267 -1.59 3.95 24.10
N GLY A 268 -0.60 4.66 24.60
CA GLY A 268 -0.56 5.30 25.93
C GLY A 268 0.64 4.89 26.77
N GLU A 269 1.32 3.85 26.35
CA GLU A 269 2.46 3.27 27.05
C GLU A 269 3.81 3.92 26.65
N GLY A 270 3.79 4.86 25.67
CA GLY A 270 4.99 5.54 25.20
C GLY A 270 5.86 4.72 24.25
N ALA A 271 5.36 3.63 23.71
CA ALA A 271 6.07 2.77 22.80
C ALA A 271 6.47 3.50 21.52
N ARG A 272 7.66 3.19 20.99
CA ARG A 272 8.25 3.78 19.78
C ARG A 272 8.92 2.72 18.95
N ILE A 273 9.00 2.97 17.65
CA ILE A 273 9.67 2.05 16.72
C ILE A 273 10.74 2.81 15.95
N ASP A 274 11.98 2.30 16.05
CA ASP A 274 13.14 2.75 15.27
C ASP A 274 13.42 1.75 14.15
N GLN A 275 13.08 2.12 12.91
CA GLN A 275 13.04 1.27 11.73
C GLN A 275 14.09 1.69 10.71
N SER A 276 14.79 0.71 10.13
CA SER A 276 15.66 0.94 8.99
C SER A 276 15.57 -0.17 7.94
N GLN A 277 15.72 0.23 6.67
CA GLN A 277 15.76 -0.71 5.54
C GLN A 277 16.80 -0.27 4.51
N THR A 278 17.59 -1.23 4.03
CA THR A 278 18.40 -1.09 2.82
C THR A 278 17.92 -2.10 1.78
N ARG A 279 17.67 -1.62 0.56
CA ARG A 279 17.18 -2.45 -0.53
C ARG A 279 18.03 -2.27 -1.79
N TYR A 280 18.30 -3.36 -2.48
CA TYR A 280 18.98 -3.42 -3.78
C TYR A 280 18.09 -4.14 -4.78
N ASP A 281 17.88 -3.54 -5.93
CA ASP A 281 17.06 -4.14 -6.99
C ASP A 281 17.82 -4.20 -8.32
N ILE A 282 17.53 -5.25 -9.10
CA ILE A 282 17.85 -5.37 -10.50
C ILE A 282 16.55 -5.52 -11.28
N ASP A 283 16.41 -4.80 -12.38
CA ASP A 283 15.29 -4.94 -13.32
C ASP A 283 15.84 -5.05 -14.74
N SER A 284 15.34 -6.01 -15.50
CA SER A 284 15.75 -6.26 -16.87
C SER A 284 14.55 -6.64 -17.73
N LEU A 285 14.49 -6.08 -18.92
CA LEU A 285 13.54 -6.44 -19.97
C LEU A 285 14.30 -6.64 -21.28
N VAL A 286 14.15 -7.81 -21.89
CA VAL A 286 14.67 -8.10 -23.21
C VAL A 286 13.51 -8.29 -24.18
N ASN A 287 13.43 -7.44 -25.21
CA ASN A 287 12.42 -7.52 -26.26
C ASN A 287 12.79 -8.62 -27.26
N THR A 288 11.82 -9.45 -27.65
CA THR A 288 12.00 -10.52 -28.63
C THR A 288 13.24 -11.37 -28.39
N PRO A 289 13.36 -12.02 -27.19
CA PRO A 289 14.57 -12.75 -26.81
C PRO A 289 14.86 -13.94 -27.76
N PHE A 290 13.81 -14.57 -28.27
CA PHE A 290 13.85 -15.62 -29.29
C PHE A 290 12.52 -15.72 -30.06
N ASP A 291 12.51 -16.50 -31.15
CA ASP A 291 11.29 -16.71 -31.95
C ASP A 291 10.16 -17.29 -31.10
N GLY A 292 8.95 -16.78 -31.32
CA GLY A 292 7.76 -17.18 -30.56
C GLY A 292 7.52 -16.39 -29.26
N PHE A 293 8.47 -15.58 -28.80
CA PHE A 293 8.34 -14.78 -27.59
C PHE A 293 8.38 -13.27 -27.87
N GLU A 294 7.64 -12.51 -27.07
CA GLU A 294 7.56 -11.05 -27.16
C GLU A 294 8.59 -10.39 -26.24
N SER A 295 8.73 -10.91 -25.02
CA SER A 295 9.67 -10.35 -24.04
C SER A 295 10.08 -11.37 -22.99
N PHE A 296 11.25 -11.14 -22.44
CA PHE A 296 11.73 -11.77 -21.22
C PHE A 296 12.02 -10.67 -20.18
N LYS A 297 11.41 -10.80 -19.00
CA LYS A 297 11.62 -9.91 -17.87
C LYS A 297 12.26 -10.68 -16.72
N PHE A 298 13.27 -10.07 -16.11
CA PHE A 298 13.91 -10.58 -14.91
C PHE A 298 14.01 -9.48 -13.88
N LYS A 299 13.64 -9.81 -12.63
CA LYS A 299 13.80 -8.94 -11.47
C LYS A 299 14.48 -9.70 -10.34
N LEU A 300 15.34 -9.00 -9.60
CA LEU A 300 15.97 -9.49 -8.39
C LEU A 300 15.92 -8.38 -7.35
N GLY A 301 15.45 -8.69 -6.14
CA GLY A 301 15.43 -7.77 -4.99
C GLY A 301 16.12 -8.40 -3.79
N TYR A 302 17.01 -7.67 -3.14
CA TYR A 302 17.57 -8.00 -1.85
C TYR A 302 17.21 -6.89 -0.87
N THR A 303 16.63 -7.27 0.27
CA THR A 303 16.21 -6.36 1.35
C THR A 303 16.89 -6.78 2.65
N ASP A 304 17.49 -5.84 3.36
CA ASP A 304 17.94 -5.95 4.74
C ASP A 304 17.11 -4.96 5.57
N TYR A 305 16.19 -5.49 6.37
CA TYR A 305 15.24 -4.75 7.19
C TYR A 305 15.47 -5.06 8.66
N GLN A 306 15.39 -4.05 9.49
CA GLN A 306 15.31 -4.18 10.93
C GLN A 306 14.47 -3.06 11.55
N HIS A 307 13.85 -3.36 12.68
CA HIS A 307 13.37 -2.34 13.59
C HIS A 307 13.54 -2.81 15.03
N THR A 308 13.57 -1.84 15.94
CA THR A 308 13.58 -2.07 17.38
C THR A 308 12.38 -1.37 17.98
N GLU A 309 11.60 -2.09 18.75
CA GLU A 309 10.59 -1.54 19.64
C GLU A 309 11.30 -1.00 20.87
N LEU A 310 10.95 0.24 21.23
CA LEU A 310 11.49 0.98 22.37
C LEU A 310 10.34 1.29 23.32
N ASP A 311 10.63 1.24 24.62
CA ASP A 311 9.72 1.70 25.66
C ASP A 311 9.64 3.23 25.78
N ALA A 312 8.93 3.74 26.81
CA ALA A 312 8.79 5.15 27.11
C ALA A 312 10.13 5.84 27.44
N ASP A 313 11.07 5.12 28.02
CA ASP A 313 12.41 5.59 28.40
C ASP A 313 13.44 5.47 27.27
N ASN A 314 13.03 4.94 26.12
CA ASN A 314 13.81 4.61 24.92
C ASN A 314 14.79 3.43 25.13
N GLU A 315 14.50 2.55 26.06
CA GLU A 315 15.22 1.28 26.19
C GLU A 315 14.69 0.28 25.15
N PRO A 316 15.54 -0.55 24.57
CA PRO A 316 15.13 -1.51 23.55
C PRO A 316 14.44 -2.74 24.17
N GLU A 317 13.26 -3.07 23.69
CA GLU A 317 12.43 -4.22 24.12
C GLU A 317 12.56 -5.42 23.18
N VAL A 318 12.11 -5.27 21.94
CA VAL A 318 12.13 -6.34 20.94
C VAL A 318 12.77 -5.85 19.65
N LYS A 319 13.70 -6.66 19.13
CA LYS A 319 14.33 -6.40 17.83
C LYS A 319 13.84 -7.35 16.76
N PHE A 320 13.24 -6.79 15.74
CA PHE A 320 12.78 -7.51 14.55
C PHE A 320 13.80 -7.36 13.41
N THR A 321 14.10 -8.47 12.75
CA THR A 321 14.98 -8.50 11.58
C THR A 321 14.35 -9.31 10.47
N ASN A 322 14.46 -8.83 9.22
CA ASN A 322 14.06 -9.60 8.05
C ASN A 322 15.03 -9.36 6.87
N ARG A 323 15.74 -10.42 6.47
CA ARG A 323 16.57 -10.41 5.27
C ARG A 323 15.92 -11.24 4.20
N SER A 324 15.69 -10.66 3.03
CA SER A 324 14.97 -11.29 1.94
C SER A 324 15.75 -11.20 0.64
N LEU A 325 15.78 -12.30 -0.11
CA LEU A 325 16.20 -12.35 -1.50
C LEU A 325 15.05 -12.89 -2.34
N GLU A 326 14.51 -12.07 -3.23
CA GLU A 326 13.44 -12.44 -4.15
C GLU A 326 13.93 -12.38 -5.59
N SER A 327 13.56 -13.36 -6.41
CA SER A 327 13.75 -13.30 -7.87
C SER A 327 12.44 -13.59 -8.60
N ARG A 328 12.25 -12.93 -9.74
CA ARG A 328 11.06 -13.10 -10.58
C ARG A 328 11.47 -13.11 -12.05
N TRP A 329 10.95 -14.08 -12.77
CA TRP A 329 11.24 -14.39 -14.17
C TRP A 329 9.93 -14.48 -14.93
N GLU A 330 9.78 -13.74 -16.02
CA GLU A 330 8.57 -13.73 -16.84
C GLU A 330 8.95 -13.81 -18.31
N LEU A 331 8.30 -14.72 -19.01
CA LEU A 331 8.47 -14.94 -20.45
C LEU A 331 7.11 -14.79 -21.12
N ALA A 332 6.90 -13.66 -21.80
CA ALA A 332 5.68 -13.39 -22.55
C ALA A 332 5.81 -13.98 -23.97
N HIS A 333 4.83 -14.75 -24.39
CA HIS A 333 4.83 -15.35 -25.73
C HIS A 333 3.99 -14.55 -26.72
N LYS A 334 4.34 -14.66 -28.01
CA LYS A 334 3.54 -14.14 -29.11
C LYS A 334 2.21 -14.91 -29.19
N PRO A 335 1.16 -14.34 -29.78
CA PRO A 335 -0.12 -15.01 -29.88
C PRO A 335 -0.01 -16.41 -30.48
N LEU A 336 -0.40 -17.42 -29.70
CA LEU A 336 -0.47 -18.83 -30.11
C LEU A 336 -1.93 -19.28 -30.14
N ALA A 337 -2.47 -19.59 -31.32
CA ALA A 337 -3.90 -19.90 -31.51
C ALA A 337 -4.85 -18.85 -30.93
N GLY A 338 -4.44 -17.58 -30.93
CA GLY A 338 -5.19 -16.43 -30.39
C GLY A 338 -5.06 -16.23 -28.89
N TRP A 339 -4.37 -17.09 -28.15
CA TRP A 339 -3.97 -16.88 -26.77
C TRP A 339 -2.66 -16.10 -26.73
N HIS A 340 -2.54 -15.16 -25.80
CA HIS A 340 -1.30 -14.48 -25.45
C HIS A 340 -1.21 -14.37 -23.93
N GLY A 341 -0.01 -14.51 -23.42
CA GLY A 341 0.17 -14.57 -21.99
C GLY A 341 1.63 -14.65 -21.58
N THR A 342 1.81 -15.02 -20.33
CA THR A 342 3.11 -15.07 -19.68
C THR A 342 3.24 -16.34 -18.87
N VAL A 343 4.37 -17.01 -19.01
CA VAL A 343 4.85 -18.06 -18.11
C VAL A 343 5.91 -17.46 -17.22
N GLY A 344 5.87 -17.75 -15.93
CA GLY A 344 6.84 -17.19 -15.01
C GLY A 344 7.22 -18.12 -13.87
N MET A 345 8.30 -17.72 -13.20
CA MET A 345 8.82 -18.33 -11.99
C MET A 345 9.12 -17.25 -10.97
N GLN A 346 8.95 -17.55 -9.70
CA GLN A 346 9.30 -16.68 -8.59
C GLN A 346 9.95 -17.49 -7.47
N THR A 347 10.99 -16.94 -6.87
CA THR A 347 11.62 -17.52 -5.68
C THR A 347 11.74 -16.45 -4.62
N GLU A 348 11.53 -16.81 -3.37
CA GLU A 348 11.72 -15.94 -2.22
C GLU A 348 12.42 -16.73 -1.11
N ASN A 349 13.43 -16.11 -0.50
CA ASN A 349 14.22 -16.66 0.59
C ASN A 349 14.32 -15.59 1.68
N THR A 350 13.79 -15.88 2.86
CA THR A 350 13.75 -14.93 3.97
C THR A 350 14.34 -15.50 5.23
N HIS A 351 14.99 -14.63 6.01
CA HIS A 351 15.47 -14.92 7.36
C HIS A 351 14.84 -13.91 8.30
N PHE A 352 13.86 -14.33 9.05
CA PHE A 352 13.10 -13.51 9.98
C PHE A 352 13.35 -13.92 11.42
N ALA A 353 13.42 -12.96 12.35
CA ALA A 353 13.43 -13.17 13.78
C ALA A 353 12.84 -11.97 14.51
N ALA A 354 12.18 -12.21 15.65
CA ALA A 354 11.81 -11.23 16.66
C ALA A 354 12.35 -11.70 18.01
N LEU A 355 13.38 -11.01 18.48
CA LEU A 355 14.12 -11.41 19.68
C LEU A 355 14.01 -10.30 20.72
N SER A 356 13.63 -10.66 21.96
CA SER A 356 13.71 -9.75 23.10
C SER A 356 15.15 -9.35 23.36
N GLU A 357 15.39 -8.09 23.69
CA GLU A 357 16.69 -7.58 24.15
C GLU A 357 16.89 -7.86 25.67
N HIS A 358 15.82 -8.16 26.40
CA HIS A 358 15.84 -8.63 27.81
C HIS A 358 15.85 -10.15 27.82
N GLU A 359 16.69 -10.74 28.64
CA GLU A 359 17.06 -12.16 28.62
C GLU A 359 15.85 -13.12 28.70
N ASP A 360 15.92 -14.20 27.95
CA ASP A 360 15.14 -15.43 27.98
C ASP A 360 13.84 -15.54 27.17
N HIS A 361 13.33 -14.47 26.51
CA HIS A 361 12.12 -14.57 25.71
C HIS A 361 12.39 -14.40 24.21
N ILE A 362 11.81 -15.29 23.42
CA ILE A 362 11.85 -15.26 21.95
C ILE A 362 10.44 -15.07 21.47
N THR A 363 10.05 -13.82 21.14
CA THR A 363 8.71 -13.51 20.64
C THR A 363 8.38 -14.31 19.38
N VAL A 364 9.32 -14.38 18.40
CA VAL A 364 9.23 -15.28 17.25
C VAL A 364 10.62 -15.81 16.92
N PRO A 365 10.81 -17.15 16.93
CA PRO A 365 12.13 -17.75 16.73
C PRO A 365 12.69 -17.45 15.34
N ALA A 366 14.00 -17.34 15.25
CA ALA A 366 14.71 -17.18 13.98
C ALA A 366 14.24 -18.26 12.99
N THR A 367 13.58 -17.82 11.91
CA THR A 367 12.94 -18.69 10.94
C THR A 367 13.48 -18.44 9.54
N HIS A 368 14.05 -19.48 8.95
CA HIS A 368 14.39 -19.46 7.53
C HIS A 368 13.19 -19.96 6.72
N SER A 369 12.70 -19.10 5.81
CA SER A 369 11.58 -19.42 4.94
C SER A 369 12.00 -19.42 3.49
N THR A 370 11.51 -20.39 2.70
CA THR A 370 11.72 -20.43 1.26
C THR A 370 10.39 -20.61 0.54
N SER A 371 10.19 -19.88 -0.54
CA SER A 371 9.08 -20.07 -1.48
C SER A 371 9.63 -20.22 -2.88
N VAL A 372 9.10 -21.20 -3.61
CA VAL A 372 9.36 -21.38 -5.05
C VAL A 372 8.03 -21.59 -5.75
N ALA A 373 7.79 -20.81 -6.80
CA ALA A 373 6.54 -20.87 -7.55
C ALA A 373 6.76 -20.83 -9.05
N GLY A 374 5.90 -21.56 -9.76
CA GLY A 374 5.70 -21.42 -11.19
C GLY A 374 4.28 -20.94 -11.49
N PHE A 375 4.10 -20.08 -12.48
CA PHE A 375 2.78 -19.60 -12.87
C PHE A 375 2.64 -19.43 -14.38
N VAL A 376 1.39 -19.47 -14.83
CA VAL A 376 1.00 -19.14 -16.19
C VAL A 376 -0.26 -18.30 -16.15
N VAL A 377 -0.32 -17.27 -16.96
CA VAL A 377 -1.50 -16.42 -17.17
C VAL A 377 -1.70 -16.21 -18.66
N GLU A 378 -2.94 -16.36 -19.09
CA GLU A 378 -3.34 -16.34 -20.49
C GLU A 378 -4.58 -15.47 -20.70
N GLU A 379 -4.61 -14.76 -21.82
CA GLU A 379 -5.75 -13.98 -22.26
C GLU A 379 -6.09 -14.30 -23.72
N ARG A 380 -7.40 -14.33 -24.04
CA ARG A 380 -7.88 -14.51 -25.41
C ARG A 380 -9.21 -13.82 -25.64
N ASP A 381 -9.35 -13.22 -26.81
CA ASP A 381 -10.62 -12.68 -27.30
C ASP A 381 -11.38 -13.72 -28.11
N PHE A 382 -12.59 -14.10 -27.67
CA PHE A 382 -13.56 -14.90 -28.36
C PHE A 382 -14.65 -14.02 -28.97
N GLY A 383 -14.37 -13.45 -30.11
CA GLY A 383 -15.23 -12.41 -30.69
C GLY A 383 -15.29 -11.17 -29.76
N LYS A 384 -16.45 -10.94 -29.15
CA LYS A 384 -16.62 -9.84 -28.18
C LYS A 384 -16.26 -10.23 -26.73
N LEU A 385 -16.20 -11.51 -26.43
CA LEU A 385 -15.90 -11.99 -25.08
C LEU A 385 -14.37 -12.01 -24.89
N ARG A 386 -13.85 -11.21 -23.99
CA ARG A 386 -12.47 -11.32 -23.51
C ARG A 386 -12.43 -12.26 -22.32
N MET A 387 -11.59 -13.27 -22.38
CA MET A 387 -11.36 -14.22 -21.31
C MET A 387 -9.91 -14.17 -20.85
N ASN A 388 -9.71 -14.33 -19.54
CA ASN A 388 -8.40 -14.60 -18.95
C ASN A 388 -8.45 -15.83 -18.06
N ALA A 389 -7.33 -16.51 -17.94
CA ALA A 389 -7.15 -17.63 -17.04
C ALA A 389 -5.73 -17.60 -16.46
N GLY A 390 -5.57 -18.17 -15.29
CA GLY A 390 -4.26 -18.29 -14.67
C GLY A 390 -4.18 -19.48 -13.73
N LEU A 391 -2.96 -19.98 -13.57
CA LEU A 391 -2.59 -21.05 -12.66
C LEU A 391 -1.25 -20.70 -12.01
N ARG A 392 -1.14 -20.91 -10.69
CA ARG A 392 0.10 -20.83 -9.93
C ARG A 392 0.22 -22.05 -9.03
N LEU A 393 1.39 -22.65 -9.04
CA LEU A 393 1.81 -23.70 -8.12
C LEU A 393 2.97 -23.16 -7.29
N GLU A 394 2.90 -23.29 -5.98
CA GLU A 394 3.89 -22.70 -5.07
C GLU A 394 4.18 -23.68 -3.91
N SER A 395 5.45 -23.86 -3.56
CA SER A 395 5.89 -24.60 -2.38
C SER A 395 6.54 -23.66 -1.40
N VAL A 396 6.00 -23.59 -0.18
CA VAL A 396 6.48 -22.74 0.92
C VAL A 396 6.99 -23.60 2.05
N LYS A 397 8.21 -23.31 2.51
CA LYS A 397 8.84 -24.03 3.62
C LYS A 397 9.15 -23.05 4.75
N ARG A 398 8.83 -23.44 5.99
CA ARG A 398 9.14 -22.71 7.23
C ARG A 398 10.06 -23.56 8.10
N ARG A 399 11.20 -23.01 8.48
CA ARG A 399 12.27 -23.71 9.21
C ARG A 399 12.68 -22.89 10.44
N PRO A 400 11.84 -22.88 11.50
CA PRO A 400 12.17 -22.17 12.75
C PRO A 400 13.28 -22.88 13.50
N SER A 401 14.06 -22.12 14.27
CA SER A 401 15.02 -22.66 15.23
C SER A 401 14.28 -23.29 16.41
N GLY A 402 14.61 -24.54 16.75
CA GLY A 402 14.06 -25.20 17.93
C GLY A 402 12.61 -25.67 17.85
N MET A 403 11.85 -25.31 16.81
CA MET A 403 10.42 -25.63 16.68
C MET A 403 10.11 -26.53 15.47
N GLN A 404 8.83 -26.92 15.34
CA GLN A 404 8.35 -27.79 14.26
C GLN A 404 8.47 -27.14 12.89
N LYS A 405 9.17 -27.78 11.98
CA LYS A 405 9.26 -27.38 10.55
C LYS A 405 7.94 -27.62 9.85
N ARG A 406 7.57 -26.70 8.93
CA ARG A 406 6.33 -26.78 8.18
C ARG A 406 6.57 -26.62 6.68
N ASP A 407 5.83 -27.39 5.89
CA ASP A 407 5.82 -27.33 4.43
C ASP A 407 4.38 -27.19 3.93
N PHE A 408 4.18 -26.31 2.93
CA PHE A 408 2.87 -26.03 2.35
C PHE A 408 2.99 -26.00 0.83
N ASP A 409 2.21 -26.88 0.17
CA ASP A 409 2.04 -26.84 -1.28
C ASP A 409 0.74 -26.12 -1.60
N LEU A 410 0.83 -25.04 -2.36
CA LEU A 410 -0.26 -24.13 -2.67
C LEU A 410 -0.60 -24.23 -4.15
N THR A 411 -1.90 -24.24 -4.45
CA THR A 411 -2.42 -24.19 -5.80
C THR A 411 -3.44 -23.07 -5.90
N SER A 412 -3.16 -22.07 -6.73
CA SER A 412 -4.05 -20.94 -6.97
C SER A 412 -4.40 -20.87 -8.44
N TYR A 413 -5.66 -20.61 -8.76
CA TYR A 413 -6.11 -20.50 -10.15
C TYR A 413 -7.28 -19.51 -10.26
N SER A 414 -7.45 -18.92 -11.45
CA SER A 414 -8.60 -18.09 -11.76
C SER A 414 -9.02 -18.23 -13.20
N VAL A 415 -10.29 -17.93 -13.44
CA VAL A 415 -10.85 -17.73 -14.76
C VAL A 415 -11.78 -16.52 -14.70
N GLY A 416 -11.67 -15.65 -15.69
CA GLY A 416 -12.51 -14.48 -15.81
C GLY A 416 -12.97 -14.24 -17.22
N GLY A 417 -14.09 -13.56 -17.36
CA GLY A 417 -14.62 -13.17 -18.67
C GLY A 417 -15.26 -11.79 -18.58
N MET A 418 -15.02 -10.94 -19.59
CA MET A 418 -15.64 -9.63 -19.77
C MET A 418 -16.32 -9.57 -21.13
N TYR A 419 -17.57 -9.18 -21.13
CA TYR A 419 -18.38 -9.04 -22.35
C TYR A 419 -18.91 -7.61 -22.51
N PRO A 420 -18.66 -6.93 -23.65
CA PRO A 420 -19.26 -5.64 -23.96
C PRO A 420 -20.72 -5.83 -24.34
N VAL A 421 -21.62 -5.52 -23.39
CA VAL A 421 -23.07 -5.70 -23.54
C VAL A 421 -23.66 -4.70 -24.53
N LEU A 422 -23.21 -3.44 -24.43
CA LEU A 422 -23.57 -2.33 -25.31
C LEU A 422 -22.31 -1.49 -25.57
N PRO A 423 -22.29 -0.60 -26.58
CA PRO A 423 -21.16 0.32 -26.78
C PRO A 423 -20.84 1.12 -25.49
N GLY A 424 -19.64 0.94 -24.97
CA GLY A 424 -19.17 1.58 -23.74
C GLY A 424 -19.64 0.92 -22.45
N TYR A 425 -20.43 -0.14 -22.47
CA TYR A 425 -20.87 -0.89 -21.30
C TYR A 425 -20.33 -2.31 -21.33
N SER A 426 -19.79 -2.78 -20.22
CA SER A 426 -19.26 -4.15 -20.09
C SER A 426 -19.77 -4.79 -18.81
N ALA A 427 -19.94 -6.11 -18.86
CA ALA A 427 -20.19 -6.96 -17.69
C ALA A 427 -19.15 -8.07 -17.65
N GLY A 428 -18.65 -8.37 -16.47
CA GLY A 428 -17.63 -9.39 -16.25
C GLY A 428 -17.90 -10.23 -15.03
N VAL A 429 -17.35 -11.44 -15.05
CA VAL A 429 -17.32 -12.35 -13.91
C VAL A 429 -15.92 -12.92 -13.75
N THR A 430 -15.45 -13.01 -12.51
CA THR A 430 -14.19 -13.67 -12.15
C THR A 430 -14.45 -14.70 -11.07
N LEU A 431 -13.96 -15.90 -11.29
CA LEU A 431 -13.94 -16.99 -10.32
C LEU A 431 -12.48 -17.29 -10.01
N SER A 432 -12.14 -17.41 -8.73
CA SER A 432 -10.76 -17.71 -8.35
C SER A 432 -10.68 -18.53 -7.07
N VAL A 433 -9.63 -19.33 -7.02
CA VAL A 433 -9.17 -19.99 -5.81
C VAL A 433 -7.75 -19.52 -5.54
N ALA A 434 -7.52 -19.00 -4.34
CA ALA A 434 -6.20 -18.55 -3.90
C ALA A 434 -5.85 -19.19 -2.57
N GLN A 435 -4.63 -19.70 -2.45
CA GLN A 435 -4.14 -20.34 -1.23
C GLN A 435 -3.00 -19.53 -0.60
N ARG A 436 -2.94 -19.50 0.73
CA ARG A 436 -1.92 -18.84 1.52
C ARG A 436 -1.36 -19.80 2.58
N ALA A 437 -0.04 -19.86 2.69
CA ALA A 437 0.59 -20.47 3.85
C ALA A 437 0.42 -19.51 5.05
N PRO A 438 0.22 -20.05 6.27
CA PRO A 438 0.28 -19.22 7.47
C PRO A 438 1.61 -18.50 7.58
N ALA A 439 1.56 -17.28 8.13
CA ALA A 439 2.75 -16.49 8.38
C ALA A 439 3.58 -17.06 9.53
N THR A 440 4.80 -16.59 9.70
CA THR A 440 5.73 -17.14 10.68
C THR A 440 5.23 -16.92 12.11
N GLU A 441 4.72 -15.72 12.37
CA GLU A 441 4.13 -15.34 13.67
C GLU A 441 2.84 -16.09 13.97
N GLU A 442 1.97 -16.30 13.00
CA GLU A 442 0.74 -17.10 13.17
C GLU A 442 1.06 -18.55 13.61
N LEU A 443 2.23 -19.05 13.23
CA LEU A 443 2.67 -20.39 13.56
C LEU A 443 3.49 -20.48 14.86
N TYR A 444 4.33 -19.47 15.15
CA TYR A 444 5.43 -19.64 16.09
C TYR A 444 5.58 -18.52 17.12
N SER A 445 4.68 -17.53 17.18
CA SER A 445 4.71 -16.55 18.27
C SER A 445 4.52 -17.23 19.62
N GLU A 446 5.32 -16.85 20.61
CA GLU A 446 5.21 -17.27 22.01
C GLU A 446 5.94 -16.24 22.89
N GLY A 447 5.37 -15.03 23.01
CA GLY A 447 6.04 -13.99 23.79
C GLY A 447 5.37 -12.62 23.73
N PRO A 448 5.94 -11.64 24.45
CA PRO A 448 5.42 -10.30 24.55
C PRO A 448 5.52 -9.55 23.22
N HIS A 449 4.55 -8.67 23.00
CA HIS A 449 4.48 -7.71 21.92
C HIS A 449 4.02 -6.37 22.51
N HIS A 450 4.98 -5.61 23.01
CA HIS A 450 4.76 -4.41 23.84
C HIS A 450 3.96 -3.32 23.10
N ALA A 451 4.25 -3.09 21.83
CA ALA A 451 3.54 -2.09 21.01
C ALA A 451 2.03 -2.36 20.86
N THR A 452 1.57 -3.61 21.03
CA THR A 452 0.16 -4.00 21.00
C THR A 452 -0.41 -4.35 22.38
N GLU A 453 0.42 -4.31 23.42
CA GLU A 453 0.09 -4.72 24.80
C GLU A 453 -0.48 -6.13 24.87
N THR A 454 0.11 -7.07 24.09
CA THR A 454 -0.34 -8.44 24.03
C THR A 454 0.80 -9.45 24.24
N PHE A 455 0.46 -10.59 24.82
CA PHE A 455 1.29 -11.80 24.79
C PHE A 455 0.75 -12.70 23.68
N ASP A 456 1.51 -12.87 22.61
CA ASP A 456 1.07 -13.53 21.39
C ASP A 456 1.39 -15.02 21.38
N ILE A 457 0.39 -15.85 21.08
CA ILE A 457 0.53 -17.31 21.01
C ILE A 457 0.09 -17.81 19.63
N GLY A 458 1.05 -18.33 18.87
CA GLY A 458 0.86 -18.96 17.58
C GLY A 458 0.49 -20.46 17.69
N ASN A 459 0.18 -21.07 16.54
CA ASN A 459 -0.08 -22.50 16.51
C ASN A 459 0.60 -23.17 15.31
N PRO A 460 1.64 -24.00 15.55
CA PRO A 460 2.40 -24.65 14.48
C PRO A 460 1.59 -25.70 13.70
N ASN A 461 0.38 -26.05 14.12
CA ASN A 461 -0.47 -27.02 13.45
C ASN A 461 -1.43 -26.42 12.42
N PHE A 462 -1.42 -25.11 12.21
CA PHE A 462 -2.29 -24.46 11.24
C PHE A 462 -2.12 -25.02 9.83
N LYS A 463 -3.24 -25.07 9.12
CA LYS A 463 -3.31 -25.43 7.70
C LYS A 463 -3.21 -24.18 6.85
N LYS A 464 -2.96 -24.40 5.54
CA LYS A 464 -3.07 -23.32 4.55
C LYS A 464 -4.47 -22.78 4.46
N GLU A 465 -4.62 -21.47 4.37
CA GLU A 465 -5.90 -20.85 4.04
C GLU A 465 -6.26 -21.11 2.56
N THR A 466 -7.54 -21.30 2.28
CA THR A 466 -8.03 -21.46 0.91
C THR A 466 -9.23 -20.53 0.67
N SER A 467 -9.02 -19.51 -0.13
CA SER A 467 -10.01 -18.51 -0.54
C SER A 467 -10.71 -18.95 -1.83
N HIS A 468 -12.02 -19.00 -1.82
CA HIS A 468 -12.89 -19.19 -2.99
C HIS A 468 -13.65 -17.90 -3.24
N ASN A 469 -13.29 -17.19 -4.29
CA ASN A 469 -13.84 -15.88 -4.61
C ASN A 469 -14.66 -15.89 -5.89
N ILE A 470 -15.83 -15.25 -5.85
CA ILE A 470 -16.63 -14.87 -7.01
C ILE A 470 -16.79 -13.35 -7.02
N GLU A 471 -16.56 -12.74 -8.17
CA GLU A 471 -16.73 -11.32 -8.38
C GLU A 471 -17.50 -11.03 -9.65
N LEU A 472 -18.49 -10.14 -9.56
CA LEU A 472 -19.27 -9.60 -10.65
C LEU A 472 -18.90 -8.13 -10.83
N THR A 473 -18.56 -7.72 -12.04
CA THR A 473 -18.25 -6.34 -12.41
C THR A 473 -19.19 -5.89 -13.50
N VAL A 474 -19.78 -4.69 -13.33
CA VAL A 474 -20.52 -4.01 -14.38
C VAL A 474 -19.98 -2.59 -14.48
N GLN A 475 -19.72 -2.12 -15.68
CA GLN A 475 -19.12 -0.80 -15.87
C GLN A 475 -19.52 -0.11 -17.16
N LYS A 476 -19.43 1.22 -17.13
CA LYS A 476 -19.49 2.10 -18.30
C LYS A 476 -18.21 2.92 -18.35
N THR A 477 -17.40 2.71 -19.38
CA THR A 477 -16.05 3.28 -19.48
C THR A 477 -15.91 4.44 -20.45
N THR A 478 -16.96 4.77 -21.22
CA THR A 478 -16.94 5.79 -22.25
C THR A 478 -17.90 6.94 -21.96
N GLY A 479 -17.61 8.11 -22.52
CA GLY A 479 -18.41 9.34 -22.38
C GLY A 479 -18.07 10.14 -21.12
N LEU A 480 -18.79 11.24 -20.90
CA LEU A 480 -18.59 12.14 -19.77
C LEU A 480 -19.00 11.51 -18.44
N VAL A 481 -20.03 10.65 -18.46
CA VAL A 481 -20.46 9.88 -17.29
C VAL A 481 -19.90 8.48 -17.42
N ARG A 482 -19.07 8.09 -16.46
CA ARG A 482 -18.49 6.72 -16.33
C ARG A 482 -18.88 6.17 -14.98
N TRP A 483 -19.03 4.87 -14.87
CA TRP A 483 -19.31 4.22 -13.60
C TRP A 483 -18.86 2.77 -13.57
N LYS A 484 -18.61 2.26 -12.38
CA LYS A 484 -18.25 0.88 -12.13
C LYS A 484 -18.96 0.40 -10.87
N ALA A 485 -19.45 -0.83 -10.89
CA ALA A 485 -20.01 -1.51 -9.74
C ALA A 485 -19.44 -2.93 -9.66
N ASN A 486 -19.06 -3.34 -8.45
CA ASN A 486 -18.56 -4.67 -8.16
C ASN A 486 -19.38 -5.29 -7.03
N LEU A 487 -19.69 -6.57 -7.17
CA LEU A 487 -20.22 -7.41 -6.10
C LEU A 487 -19.27 -8.58 -5.90
N PHE A 488 -18.94 -8.89 -4.67
CA PHE A 488 -18.02 -9.98 -4.39
C PHE A 488 -18.44 -10.83 -3.18
N GLU A 489 -18.12 -12.11 -3.26
CA GLU A 489 -18.15 -13.03 -2.12
C GLU A 489 -16.87 -13.84 -2.12
N ASN A 490 -16.20 -13.88 -0.97
CA ASN A 490 -15.03 -14.68 -0.69
C ASN A 490 -15.30 -15.60 0.50
N LYS A 491 -15.23 -16.91 0.27
CA LYS A 491 -15.25 -17.94 1.31
C LYS A 491 -13.86 -18.44 1.55
N VAL A 492 -13.37 -18.28 2.77
CA VAL A 492 -12.02 -18.68 3.15
C VAL A 492 -12.10 -19.84 4.13
N LYS A 493 -11.61 -20.99 3.72
CA LYS A 493 -11.41 -22.13 4.61
C LYS A 493 -10.15 -21.96 5.44
N ASP A 494 -10.20 -22.42 6.68
CA ASP A 494 -9.08 -22.38 7.61
C ASP A 494 -8.50 -20.95 7.74
N PHE A 495 -9.38 -19.91 7.82
CA PHE A 495 -9.00 -18.51 7.98
C PHE A 495 -8.34 -18.32 9.35
N VAL A 496 -7.11 -17.77 9.39
CA VAL A 496 -6.36 -17.48 10.61
C VAL A 496 -6.75 -16.10 11.12
N PHE A 497 -7.05 -15.98 12.40
CA PHE A 497 -7.31 -14.71 13.06
C PHE A 497 -6.76 -14.75 14.50
N GLY A 498 -6.29 -13.60 14.97
CA GLY A 498 -5.92 -13.41 16.38
C GLY A 498 -7.08 -12.85 17.16
N HIS A 499 -7.25 -13.28 18.40
CA HIS A 499 -8.18 -12.68 19.33
C HIS A 499 -7.64 -12.70 20.77
N VAL A 500 -8.08 -11.71 21.54
CA VAL A 500 -7.76 -11.60 22.97
C VAL A 500 -8.65 -12.55 23.75
N THR A 501 -8.07 -13.33 24.65
CA THR A 501 -8.82 -14.37 25.44
C THR A 501 -9.44 -13.82 26.70
N GLY A 502 -9.09 -12.60 27.13
CA GLY A 502 -9.45 -12.04 28.44
C GLY A 502 -8.54 -12.50 29.58
N VAL A 503 -7.54 -13.33 29.30
CA VAL A 503 -6.51 -13.71 30.27
C VAL A 503 -5.41 -12.65 30.27
N LEU A 504 -4.90 -12.28 31.46
CA LEU A 504 -3.71 -11.45 31.64
C LEU A 504 -2.52 -12.37 31.92
N VAL A 505 -1.44 -12.13 31.22
CA VAL A 505 -0.13 -12.78 31.40
C VAL A 505 0.79 -11.76 32.06
N GLU A 506 1.36 -12.09 33.20
CA GLU A 506 2.38 -11.28 33.86
C GLU A 506 3.73 -11.61 33.24
N GLU A 507 4.38 -10.63 32.63
CA GLU A 507 5.66 -10.75 31.98
C GLU A 507 6.53 -9.55 32.39
N ASP A 508 7.72 -9.78 32.96
CA ASP A 508 8.67 -8.75 33.40
C ASP A 508 8.09 -7.62 34.30
N GLY A 509 6.98 -7.95 35.01
CA GLY A 509 6.27 -6.99 35.88
C GLY A 509 5.19 -6.17 35.17
N GLU A 510 4.91 -6.46 33.91
CA GLU A 510 3.79 -5.92 33.12
C GLU A 510 2.67 -6.94 32.95
N GLU A 511 1.42 -6.48 32.98
CA GLU A 511 0.24 -7.30 32.65
C GLU A 511 -0.10 -7.13 31.17
N LEU A 512 0.17 -8.17 30.36
CA LEU A 512 -0.15 -8.24 28.94
C LEU A 512 -1.43 -9.05 28.71
N ARG A 513 -2.24 -8.63 27.74
CA ARG A 513 -3.43 -9.38 27.33
C ARG A 513 -3.04 -10.58 26.48
N GLU A 514 -3.42 -11.80 26.87
CA GLU A 514 -3.19 -12.97 26.04
C GLU A 514 -3.92 -12.85 24.70
N ARG A 515 -3.20 -12.95 23.57
CA ARG A 515 -3.74 -13.03 22.23
C ARG A 515 -3.34 -14.35 21.58
N ILE A 516 -4.33 -15.18 21.28
CA ILE A 516 -4.11 -16.45 20.60
C ILE A 516 -4.50 -16.37 19.13
N PHE A 517 -3.77 -17.07 18.26
CA PHE A 517 -4.17 -17.29 16.89
C PHE A 517 -5.03 -18.55 16.77
N GLU A 518 -6.14 -18.44 16.03
CA GLU A 518 -7.06 -19.54 15.74
C GLU A 518 -7.35 -19.67 14.25
N GLN A 519 -7.89 -20.82 13.86
CA GLN A 519 -8.40 -21.05 12.50
C GLN A 519 -9.89 -21.41 12.53
N ALA A 520 -10.67 -20.74 11.68
CA ALA A 520 -12.07 -21.09 11.41
C ALA A 520 -12.43 -20.71 9.96
N ASP A 521 -13.47 -21.34 9.42
CA ASP A 521 -14.00 -20.95 8.12
C ASP A 521 -14.68 -19.59 8.21
N ALA A 522 -14.40 -18.73 7.24
CA ALA A 522 -14.90 -17.37 7.17
C ALA A 522 -15.55 -17.05 5.82
N ARG A 523 -16.48 -16.10 5.83
CA ARG A 523 -17.13 -15.57 4.63
C ARG A 523 -17.09 -14.06 4.64
N ILE A 524 -16.53 -13.48 3.57
CA ILE A 524 -16.48 -12.03 3.36
C ILE A 524 -17.27 -11.71 2.11
N ARG A 525 -18.21 -10.77 2.19
CA ARG A 525 -18.99 -10.30 1.04
C ARG A 525 -19.15 -8.81 1.08
N GLY A 526 -19.28 -8.21 -0.09
CA GLY A 526 -19.43 -6.76 -0.18
C GLY A 526 -19.85 -6.28 -1.55
N ALA A 527 -20.04 -4.96 -1.58
CA ALA A 527 -20.38 -4.22 -2.78
C ALA A 527 -19.56 -2.92 -2.82
N GLU A 528 -19.15 -2.55 -4.03
CA GLU A 528 -18.44 -1.33 -4.31
C GLU A 528 -19.07 -0.68 -5.54
N ALA A 529 -19.32 0.62 -5.51
CA ALA A 529 -19.84 1.35 -6.65
C ALA A 529 -19.22 2.74 -6.72
N GLU A 530 -18.92 3.20 -7.93
CA GLU A 530 -18.43 4.52 -8.21
C GLU A 530 -19.08 5.05 -9.49
N ILE A 531 -19.45 6.33 -9.48
CA ILE A 531 -19.90 7.07 -10.66
C ILE A 531 -19.17 8.40 -10.74
N GLY A 532 -18.67 8.75 -11.91
CA GLY A 532 -17.95 9.98 -12.17
C GLY A 532 -18.49 10.71 -13.40
N TYR A 533 -18.51 12.02 -13.31
CA TYR A 533 -18.78 12.94 -14.42
C TYR A 533 -17.52 13.77 -14.69
N ASN A 534 -17.06 13.79 -15.94
CA ASN A 534 -15.95 14.63 -16.43
C ASN A 534 -14.67 14.57 -15.58
N GLN A 535 -14.31 13.40 -15.01
CA GLN A 535 -13.23 13.25 -14.04
C GLN A 535 -11.84 13.67 -14.56
N HIS A 536 -11.63 13.64 -15.88
CA HIS A 536 -10.34 13.97 -16.51
C HIS A 536 -10.36 15.22 -17.39
N GLY A 537 -11.51 15.92 -17.43
CA GLY A 537 -11.72 17.10 -18.28
C GLY A 537 -11.42 18.42 -17.59
N GLN A 538 -11.54 19.51 -18.38
CA GLN A 538 -11.60 20.87 -17.86
C GLN A 538 -13.03 21.17 -17.37
N GLY A 539 -13.17 22.13 -16.46
CA GLY A 539 -14.44 22.52 -15.87
C GLY A 539 -14.83 21.70 -14.65
N LEU A 540 -16.12 21.57 -14.42
CA LEU A 540 -16.70 20.85 -13.31
C LEU A 540 -16.53 19.35 -13.48
N SER A 541 -16.07 18.66 -12.42
CA SER A 541 -16.06 17.21 -12.29
C SER A 541 -16.80 16.79 -11.01
N LEU A 542 -17.47 15.64 -11.07
CA LEU A 542 -18.20 15.08 -9.95
C LEU A 542 -17.81 13.60 -9.81
N ARG A 543 -17.75 13.12 -8.59
CA ARG A 543 -17.61 11.69 -8.28
C ARG A 543 -18.48 11.37 -7.07
N ALA A 544 -19.18 10.25 -7.13
CA ALA A 544 -19.83 9.66 -5.97
C ALA A 544 -19.41 8.19 -5.87
N PHE A 545 -19.24 7.70 -4.65
CA PHE A 545 -18.91 6.30 -4.41
C PHE A 545 -19.59 5.76 -3.14
N ALA A 546 -19.73 4.45 -3.10
CA ALA A 546 -20.16 3.73 -1.90
C ALA A 546 -19.45 2.39 -1.84
N ASP A 547 -19.05 1.97 -0.65
CA ASP A 547 -18.52 0.65 -0.37
C ASP A 547 -19.01 0.06 0.94
N THR A 548 -19.10 -1.26 0.95
CA THR A 548 -19.41 -2.05 2.14
C THR A 548 -18.75 -3.42 2.05
N SER A 549 -18.18 -3.86 3.16
CA SER A 549 -17.66 -5.21 3.33
C SER A 549 -18.14 -5.79 4.66
N ARG A 550 -18.41 -7.09 4.69
CA ARG A 550 -18.87 -7.82 5.88
C ARG A 550 -18.20 -9.16 5.96
N GLY A 551 -17.37 -9.34 6.97
CA GLY A 551 -16.72 -10.60 7.31
C GLY A 551 -17.44 -11.29 8.46
N LYS A 552 -17.66 -12.60 8.33
CA LYS A 552 -18.21 -13.46 9.37
C LYS A 552 -17.50 -14.79 9.42
N LEU A 553 -17.32 -15.33 10.62
CA LEU A 553 -16.99 -16.74 10.82
C LEU A 553 -18.21 -17.61 10.52
N GLU A 554 -18.03 -18.83 10.02
CA GLU A 554 -19.17 -19.73 9.76
C GLU A 554 -19.95 -20.11 11.04
N ARG A 555 -19.31 -20.06 12.21
CA ARG A 555 -19.95 -20.22 13.52
C ARG A 555 -20.91 -19.06 13.90
N GLY A 556 -20.94 -17.98 13.10
CA GLY A 556 -21.91 -16.89 13.24
C GLY A 556 -21.33 -15.55 13.70
N ASP A 557 -20.16 -15.53 14.33
CA ASP A 557 -19.49 -14.32 14.82
C ASP A 557 -19.01 -13.42 13.67
N SER A 558 -18.99 -12.12 13.89
CA SER A 558 -18.31 -11.19 12.97
C SER A 558 -16.80 -11.39 13.03
N LEU A 559 -16.11 -11.16 11.91
CA LEU A 559 -14.66 -11.01 11.96
C LEU A 559 -14.29 -9.71 12.68
N PRO A 560 -13.19 -9.68 13.45
CA PRO A 560 -12.77 -8.47 14.15
C PRO A 560 -12.37 -7.35 13.16
N LEU A 561 -12.39 -6.12 13.63
CA LEU A 561 -11.86 -4.93 12.95
C LEU A 561 -12.37 -4.74 11.51
N GLN A 562 -13.66 -5.00 11.29
CA GLN A 562 -14.24 -4.87 9.96
C GLN A 562 -14.48 -3.41 9.59
N PRO A 563 -14.31 -3.03 8.29
CA PRO A 563 -14.52 -1.66 7.85
C PRO A 563 -15.99 -1.25 7.94
N ALA A 564 -16.21 0.00 8.29
CA ALA A 564 -17.52 0.64 8.22
C ALA A 564 -18.01 0.75 6.77
N THR A 565 -19.34 0.74 6.57
CA THR A 565 -19.94 1.10 5.28
C THR A 565 -19.72 2.59 5.03
N ARG A 566 -19.26 2.97 3.82
CA ARG A 566 -18.97 4.36 3.47
C ARG A 566 -19.73 4.82 2.24
N VAL A 567 -20.04 6.12 2.25
CA VAL A 567 -20.54 6.86 1.09
C VAL A 567 -19.71 8.12 0.93
N GLY A 568 -19.23 8.40 -0.26
CA GLY A 568 -18.41 9.57 -0.54
C GLY A 568 -18.89 10.36 -1.76
N PHE A 569 -18.59 11.66 -1.74
CA PHE A 569 -18.91 12.57 -2.81
C PHE A 569 -17.78 13.58 -3.00
N ASP A 570 -17.28 13.71 -4.23
CA ASP A 570 -16.22 14.66 -4.60
C ASP A 570 -16.75 15.62 -5.66
N ILE A 571 -16.42 16.90 -5.50
CA ILE A 571 -16.60 17.97 -6.48
C ILE A 571 -15.22 18.49 -6.83
N GLY A 572 -14.93 18.58 -8.12
CA GLY A 572 -13.70 19.17 -8.61
C GLY A 572 -13.98 20.25 -9.66
N TYR A 573 -13.10 21.22 -9.76
CA TYR A 573 -13.12 22.22 -10.80
C TYR A 573 -11.71 22.51 -11.29
N ARG A 574 -11.52 22.41 -12.61
CA ARG A 574 -10.24 22.71 -13.27
C ARG A 574 -10.44 23.72 -14.38
N LYS A 575 -9.72 24.84 -14.32
CA LYS A 575 -9.74 25.86 -15.38
C LYS A 575 -8.36 26.53 -15.50
N GLY A 576 -7.67 26.23 -16.59
CA GLY A 576 -6.32 26.76 -16.83
C GLY A 576 -5.37 26.38 -15.68
N ALA A 577 -4.81 27.39 -15.01
CA ALA A 577 -3.85 27.25 -13.93
C ALA A 577 -4.46 26.85 -12.57
N ILE A 578 -5.79 26.94 -12.42
CA ILE A 578 -6.48 26.72 -11.16
C ILE A 578 -7.11 25.33 -11.13
N ARG A 579 -6.87 24.61 -10.03
CA ARG A 579 -7.58 23.39 -9.68
C ARG A 579 -8.09 23.50 -8.25
N SER A 580 -9.35 23.19 -8.03
CA SER A 580 -9.95 23.15 -6.70
C SER A 580 -10.85 21.94 -6.56
N GLY A 581 -11.09 21.51 -5.35
CA GLY A 581 -11.97 20.38 -5.05
C GLY A 581 -12.44 20.37 -3.60
N MET A 582 -13.51 19.61 -3.38
CA MET A 582 -14.03 19.26 -2.07
C MET A 582 -14.37 17.78 -2.07
N SER A 583 -14.10 17.11 -0.97
CA SER A 583 -14.44 15.71 -0.73
C SER A 583 -15.22 15.57 0.56
N LEU A 584 -16.31 14.83 0.52
CA LEU A 584 -17.13 14.49 1.68
C LEU A 584 -17.22 12.96 1.76
N VAL A 585 -16.84 12.38 2.90
CA VAL A 585 -16.98 10.94 3.17
C VAL A 585 -17.76 10.77 4.46
N ARG A 586 -18.86 10.03 4.39
CA ARG A 586 -19.62 9.56 5.56
C ARG A 586 -19.32 8.09 5.77
N ALA A 587 -18.72 7.75 6.91
CA ALA A 587 -18.64 6.39 7.42
C ALA A 587 -19.82 6.16 8.38
N MET A 588 -20.48 5.03 8.19
CA MET A 588 -21.60 4.63 9.07
C MET A 588 -21.04 4.03 10.36
N GLU A 589 -21.87 3.97 11.40
CA GLU A 589 -21.53 3.26 12.61
C GLU A 589 -21.17 1.80 12.33
N GLN A 590 -20.13 1.31 13.00
CA GLN A 590 -19.72 -0.09 12.94
C GLN A 590 -20.06 -0.76 14.28
N ASP A 591 -21.19 -1.44 14.28
CA ASP A 591 -21.78 -2.13 15.42
C ASP A 591 -21.79 -3.67 15.27
N ARG A 592 -21.23 -4.18 14.15
CA ARG A 592 -21.10 -5.62 13.90
C ARG A 592 -19.78 -6.12 14.47
N LEU A 593 -19.80 -6.41 15.74
CA LEU A 593 -18.63 -6.70 16.54
C LEU A 593 -18.29 -8.20 16.52
N ALA A 594 -17.01 -8.52 16.65
CA ALA A 594 -16.57 -9.83 17.05
C ALA A 594 -16.88 -10.05 18.56
N SER A 595 -17.03 -11.30 18.97
CA SER A 595 -17.31 -11.65 20.37
C SER A 595 -16.09 -11.51 21.31
N PHE A 596 -15.01 -10.88 20.85
CA PHE A 596 -13.71 -10.79 21.53
C PHE A 596 -13.42 -9.36 22.01
N GLU A 597 -14.21 -8.84 22.93
CA GLU A 597 -14.04 -7.51 23.55
C GLU A 597 -13.98 -6.32 22.57
N GLU A 598 -14.46 -6.48 21.34
CA GLU A 598 -14.51 -5.41 20.36
C GLU A 598 -15.61 -4.40 20.70
N THR A 599 -15.31 -3.11 20.64
CA THR A 599 -16.25 -2.00 20.90
C THR A 599 -16.86 -1.47 19.60
N ALA A 600 -18.06 -0.88 19.68
CA ALA A 600 -18.69 -0.21 18.55
C ALA A 600 -17.90 1.07 18.18
N THR A 601 -17.84 1.37 16.89
CA THR A 601 -17.18 2.58 16.39
C THR A 601 -18.23 3.55 15.88
N PRO A 602 -18.28 4.79 16.41
CA PRO A 602 -19.26 5.79 15.98
C PRO A 602 -19.15 6.15 14.50
N ALA A 603 -20.27 6.55 13.92
CA ALA A 603 -20.31 7.09 12.57
C ALA A 603 -19.64 8.48 12.53
N TYR A 604 -18.93 8.79 11.46
CA TYR A 604 -18.29 10.11 11.29
C TYR A 604 -18.46 10.67 9.88
N THR A 605 -18.28 11.99 9.76
CA THR A 605 -18.25 12.71 8.47
C THR A 605 -16.92 13.43 8.30
N GLN A 606 -16.16 13.05 7.30
CA GLN A 606 -14.92 13.71 6.96
C GLN A 606 -15.13 14.65 5.75
N LEU A 607 -14.83 15.93 5.95
CA LEU A 607 -14.86 16.95 4.90
C LEU A 607 -13.43 17.41 4.62
N GLY A 608 -13.04 17.35 3.34
CA GLY A 608 -11.76 17.85 2.84
C GLY A 608 -11.94 18.86 1.72
N ALA A 609 -10.92 19.69 1.48
CA ALA A 609 -10.87 20.60 0.35
C ALA A 609 -9.43 20.74 -0.16
N ASN A 610 -9.29 21.07 -1.44
CA ASN A 610 -8.01 21.40 -2.03
C ASN A 610 -8.13 22.60 -2.97
N LEU A 611 -7.05 23.37 -3.06
CA LEU A 611 -6.88 24.47 -4.01
C LEU A 611 -5.44 24.48 -4.49
N SER A 612 -5.22 24.55 -5.79
CA SER A 612 -3.89 24.73 -6.36
C SER A 612 -3.88 25.73 -7.50
N TYR A 613 -2.77 26.43 -7.63
CA TYR A 613 -2.49 27.37 -8.69
C TYR A 613 -1.13 27.07 -9.30
N THR A 614 -1.10 26.75 -10.60
CA THR A 614 0.12 26.42 -11.33
C THR A 614 0.55 27.62 -12.17
N GLN A 615 1.74 28.13 -11.89
CA GLN A 615 2.38 29.21 -12.64
C GLN A 615 3.47 28.62 -13.54
N LYS A 616 3.47 29.00 -14.80
CA LYS A 616 4.50 28.56 -15.77
C LYS A 616 5.64 29.56 -15.84
N PHE A 617 6.86 29.08 -15.71
CA PHE A 617 8.10 29.85 -15.89
C PHE A 617 8.97 29.17 -16.95
N GLY A 618 8.78 29.52 -18.22
CA GLY A 618 9.43 28.80 -19.31
C GLY A 618 8.99 27.35 -19.36
N ASN A 619 9.94 26.44 -19.20
CA ASN A 619 9.69 24.98 -19.15
C ASN A 619 9.41 24.45 -17.74
N HIS A 620 9.37 25.31 -16.72
CA HIS A 620 9.14 24.92 -15.33
C HIS A 620 7.72 25.24 -14.91
N ASP A 621 7.08 24.32 -14.22
CA ASP A 621 5.80 24.50 -13.57
C ASP A 621 6.02 24.71 -12.08
N LEU A 622 5.50 25.80 -11.51
CA LEU A 622 5.48 26.06 -10.08
C LEU A 622 4.04 26.04 -9.59
N THR A 623 3.70 25.06 -8.75
CA THR A 623 2.35 24.87 -8.23
C THR A 623 2.31 25.19 -6.74
N TRP A 624 1.54 26.21 -6.37
CA TRP A 624 1.17 26.52 -5.01
C TRP A 624 -0.07 25.72 -4.66
N PHE A 625 -0.13 25.12 -3.47
CA PHE A 625 -1.31 24.36 -3.08
C PHE A 625 -1.66 24.53 -1.59
N LEU A 626 -2.95 24.40 -1.33
CA LEU A 626 -3.53 24.32 0.01
C LEU A 626 -4.43 23.10 0.04
N LEU A 627 -4.20 22.21 1.00
CA LEU A 627 -5.08 21.09 1.31
C LEU A 627 -5.68 21.32 2.69
N ALA A 628 -6.96 21.03 2.85
CA ALA A 628 -7.65 21.08 4.12
C ALA A 628 -8.24 19.69 4.40
N LYS A 629 -7.88 19.10 5.53
CA LYS A 629 -8.34 17.78 5.98
C LYS A 629 -9.18 17.95 7.25
N ASN A 630 -10.19 17.11 7.41
CA ASN A 630 -11.10 17.14 8.56
C ASN A 630 -11.61 18.56 8.92
N LEU A 631 -12.15 19.28 7.92
CA LEU A 631 -12.62 20.67 8.08
C LEU A 631 -13.71 20.83 9.14
N LEU A 632 -14.47 19.76 9.41
CA LEU A 632 -15.51 19.76 10.45
C LEU A 632 -14.95 19.62 11.86
N ASP A 633 -13.65 19.29 11.98
CA ASP A 633 -13.00 19.01 13.26
C ASP A 633 -13.69 17.90 14.05
N GLU A 634 -14.13 16.86 13.34
CA GLU A 634 -14.89 15.75 13.90
C GLU A 634 -13.94 14.73 14.56
N ASP A 635 -14.34 14.15 15.69
CA ASP A 635 -13.64 13.03 16.32
C ASP A 635 -13.83 11.78 15.45
N ILE A 636 -12.81 11.46 14.67
CA ILE A 636 -12.83 10.36 13.71
C ILE A 636 -12.13 9.15 14.32
N ARG A 637 -12.87 8.07 14.48
CA ARG A 637 -12.36 6.77 14.92
C ARG A 637 -12.49 5.76 13.78
N VAL A 638 -11.41 5.00 13.53
CA VAL A 638 -11.36 4.05 12.41
C VAL A 638 -11.68 2.66 12.91
N SER A 639 -12.78 2.07 12.47
CA SER A 639 -13.26 0.76 12.94
C SER A 639 -12.29 -0.41 12.71
N THR A 640 -11.34 -0.24 11.81
CA THR A 640 -10.28 -1.20 11.50
C THR A 640 -9.02 -1.02 12.35
N SER A 641 -9.02 -0.10 13.32
CA SER A 641 -7.89 0.14 14.22
C SER A 641 -8.05 -0.60 15.54
N LEU A 642 -6.99 -1.26 15.99
CA LEU A 642 -6.89 -1.78 17.35
C LEU A 642 -6.87 -0.65 18.40
N LEU A 643 -6.38 0.53 18.02
CA LEU A 643 -6.30 1.71 18.89
C LEU A 643 -7.53 2.63 18.79
N LYS A 644 -8.62 2.21 18.14
CA LYS A 644 -9.78 3.06 17.86
C LYS A 644 -10.39 3.74 19.09
N ASP A 645 -10.30 3.09 20.25
CA ASP A 645 -10.87 3.58 21.50
C ASP A 645 -9.98 4.63 22.21
N VAL A 646 -8.67 4.62 21.91
CA VAL A 646 -7.66 5.49 22.57
C VAL A 646 -6.91 6.42 21.61
N SER A 647 -7.06 6.25 20.29
CA SER A 647 -6.34 7.02 19.29
C SER A 647 -7.28 7.51 18.17
N PRO A 648 -7.91 8.69 18.35
CA PRO A 648 -8.65 9.34 17.26
C PRO A 648 -7.69 9.80 16.15
N LEU A 649 -8.21 9.98 14.94
CA LEU A 649 -7.47 10.62 13.85
C LEU A 649 -7.23 12.11 14.14
N PRO A 650 -6.25 12.75 13.44
CA PRO A 650 -5.96 14.16 13.58
C PRO A 650 -7.20 15.04 13.40
N GLY A 651 -7.30 16.10 14.18
CA GLY A 651 -8.27 17.17 14.04
C GLY A 651 -8.12 17.94 12.73
N ARG A 652 -8.69 19.13 12.65
CA ARG A 652 -8.62 19.97 11.45
C ARG A 652 -7.17 20.31 11.08
N ASN A 653 -6.81 20.01 9.82
CA ASN A 653 -5.46 20.24 9.32
C ASN A 653 -5.46 21.08 8.04
N PHE A 654 -4.59 22.08 7.98
CA PHE A 654 -4.29 22.83 6.75
C PHE A 654 -2.85 22.50 6.34
N VAL A 655 -2.69 22.01 5.10
CA VAL A 655 -1.39 21.71 4.52
C VAL A 655 -1.10 22.70 3.40
N PHE A 656 -0.06 23.50 3.57
CA PHE A 656 0.42 24.45 2.58
C PHE A 656 1.66 23.89 1.91
N GLY A 657 1.80 24.12 0.61
CA GLY A 657 2.99 23.66 -0.06
C GLY A 657 3.25 24.29 -1.41
N VAL A 658 4.45 24.02 -1.89
CA VAL A 658 4.93 24.42 -3.20
C VAL A 658 5.55 23.21 -3.87
N ARG A 659 5.20 23.01 -5.13
CA ARG A 659 5.68 21.93 -5.98
C ARG A 659 6.23 22.51 -7.27
N THR A 660 7.36 22.02 -7.73
CA THR A 660 7.91 22.36 -9.05
C THR A 660 8.16 21.12 -9.88
N ARG A 661 7.99 21.28 -11.20
CA ARG A 661 8.42 20.31 -12.23
C ARG A 661 9.25 21.05 -13.27
N PHE A 662 10.33 20.43 -13.72
CA PHE A 662 11.27 21.00 -14.66
C PHE A 662 11.84 19.94 -15.62
#